data_5de2c987dfaea3785e2e6265030dbb29
#
_entry.id   5de2c987dfaea3785e2e6265030dbb29
#
_cell.length_a   1.000
_cell.length_b   1.000
_cell.length_c   1.000
_cell.angle_alpha   90.00
_cell.angle_beta   90.00
_cell.angle_gamma   90.00
#
_symmetry.space_group_name_H-M   'P 1'
#
loop_
_entity.id
_entity.type
_entity.pdbx_description
1 polymer ?
#
loop_
_entity_poly.entity_id
_entity_poly.type
_entity_poly.pdbx_seq_one_letter_code
_entity_poly.pdbx_strand_id
1 'polypeptide(L)'
;MKTKLTLLFCSFVFSVFFLSATAQQVVVSGNIRNSLTNEIVPAASVTIKGTNTGAFSDEKGNFKINVNQNFPLTLVFTSIGFESQEITVNSAAESVQVSFVPASSLGEVVVVSASRIAERILESPVSIERVSAANIRNTPATSYYDMLRQIKGVDMTVSSLTFATPSTRGFNGSGNARLNQLVDGMDNQAPGMNFSIGAVIGVTELDVESMELLPGASSALYGPGGMNGTLLINSKNPFKYQGFSFQVKEGIMHVDKKQRDKPSGYHDWSLRWGKKINDRFAFKIGAQFIHAKDWMGTDKTNYQAGDLALNQYGSVKPGDRISDPNYDGVNVYGDETTLNLRDASLPVLSLVSAGIKAQMQDQLPSGLAAAAANYLDSTVGSYGQFNVSRTGYDEKETVENNTVNVKLSGGLYYKLTEDIEVSFVGYWGTGNTVYTGSDRYSLKNLKMGQYKLEVKHDNWFVRAYTTQENAGDSYNATITTRLFNEAWKSSSAWYQQYAQAFLLSKVTPYVEALASGSAFTPTPDNLSHSGARNFADQGRPAAGSQQFNSLFKQVSSTPISKGGGLFLDKSDLYLVEGQYNFGNLLKFADLLAGASWKQYVLNSQGTLFADTAGVIKINEIGAYAQLSRSFLDDKIKLTAAGRFDHNENFTGRFTPRFTAVYKIAEDQYIRGSYQTAYRF
;
A
#
# COMPACT_ATOMS: atom_id res chain seq x y z
N MET A 1 21.78 88.79 12.05
CA MET A 1 21.43 87.88 13.20
C MET A 1 20.70 86.60 12.78
N LYS A 2 19.96 86.58 11.68
CA LYS A 2 19.21 85.38 11.27
C LYS A 2 20.07 84.20 10.74
N THR A 3 21.21 84.48 10.11
CA THR A 3 22.09 83.46 9.53
C THR A 3 22.95 82.67 10.53
N LYS A 4 23.27 83.30 11.69
CA LYS A 4 24.04 82.63 12.76
C LYS A 4 23.16 81.63 13.59
N LEU A 5 21.86 81.91 13.68
CA LEU A 5 20.93 81.10 14.44
C LEU A 5 20.58 79.78 13.65
N THR A 6 20.54 79.87 12.31
CA THR A 6 20.30 78.66 11.41
C THR A 6 21.49 77.73 11.41
N LEU A 7 22.73 78.25 11.44
CA LEU A 7 23.93 77.40 11.52
C LEU A 7 24.07 76.71 12.89
N LEU A 8 23.67 77.38 13.99
CA LEU A 8 23.65 76.74 15.33
C LEU A 8 22.58 75.62 15.44
N PHE A 9 21.44 75.87 14.81
CA PHE A 9 20.34 74.83 14.79
C PHE A 9 20.69 73.63 13.92
N CYS A 10 21.31 73.85 12.76
CA CYS A 10 21.82 72.74 11.93
C CYS A 10 22.96 71.99 12.59
N SER A 11 23.86 72.65 13.33
CA SER A 11 24.95 72.00 14.08
C SER A 11 24.39 71.17 15.27
N PHE A 12 23.33 71.63 15.92
CA PHE A 12 22.69 70.88 17.01
C PHE A 12 21.89 69.72 16.54
N VAL A 13 21.18 69.78 15.38
CA VAL A 13 20.47 68.68 14.75
C VAL A 13 21.46 67.67 14.24
N PHE A 14 22.63 68.05 13.70
CA PHE A 14 23.66 67.15 13.24
C PHE A 14 24.38 66.39 14.38
N SER A 15 24.50 67.04 15.59
CA SER A 15 25.07 66.36 16.76
C SER A 15 24.15 65.36 17.44
N VAL A 16 22.83 65.50 17.26
CA VAL A 16 21.85 64.52 17.79
C VAL A 16 21.77 63.19 16.93
N PHE A 17 22.19 63.29 15.68
CA PHE A 17 22.19 62.10 14.80
C PHE A 17 23.44 61.18 14.94
N PHE A 18 24.44 61.54 15.74
CA PHE A 18 25.63 60.72 15.99
C PHE A 18 25.67 59.99 17.33
N LEU A 19 24.55 59.96 18.08
CA LEU A 19 24.39 58.98 19.15
C LEU A 19 23.94 57.66 18.56
N SER A 20 24.81 57.04 17.74
CA SER A 20 24.72 55.61 17.44
C SER A 20 24.93 54.87 18.74
N ALA A 21 23.82 54.37 19.32
CA ALA A 21 23.91 53.39 20.38
C ALA A 21 24.59 52.14 19.77
N THR A 22 25.88 51.98 20.01
CA THR A 22 26.57 50.72 19.78
C THR A 22 25.95 49.71 20.73
N ALA A 23 24.98 48.97 20.25
CA ALA A 23 24.52 47.77 20.94
C ALA A 23 25.77 46.89 21.14
N GLN A 24 26.19 46.74 22.37
CA GLN A 24 27.32 45.89 22.72
C GLN A 24 26.93 44.45 22.37
N GLN A 25 27.50 43.89 21.30
CA GLN A 25 27.29 42.49 20.93
C GLN A 25 27.88 41.65 22.06
N VAL A 26 27.00 40.91 22.71
CA VAL A 26 27.35 40.03 23.79
C VAL A 26 27.46 38.59 23.22
N VAL A 27 28.54 37.89 23.52
CA VAL A 27 28.78 36.54 23.06
C VAL A 27 28.48 35.53 24.15
N VAL A 28 27.57 34.62 23.94
CA VAL A 28 27.36 33.43 24.79
C VAL A 28 28.09 32.27 24.19
N SER A 29 28.84 31.53 24.99
CA SER A 29 29.63 30.38 24.56
C SER A 29 29.43 29.19 25.49
N GLY A 30 29.71 27.98 24.96
CA GLY A 30 29.59 26.78 25.74
C GLY A 30 30.13 25.56 24.98
N ASN A 31 29.93 24.38 25.59
CA ASN A 31 30.32 23.10 25.01
C ASN A 31 29.17 22.12 25.05
N ILE A 32 29.08 21.29 24.02
CA ILE A 32 27.99 20.29 23.82
C ILE A 32 28.58 18.89 23.81
N ARG A 33 28.09 18.02 24.69
CA ARG A 33 28.50 16.62 24.81
C ARG A 33 27.31 15.68 24.86
N ASN A 34 27.54 14.43 24.48
CA ASN A 34 26.61 13.32 24.68
C ASN A 34 26.55 12.94 26.16
N SER A 35 25.35 12.88 26.74
CA SER A 35 25.16 12.60 28.18
C SER A 35 25.57 11.17 28.58
N LEU A 36 25.54 10.20 27.64
CA LEU A 36 25.87 8.80 27.92
C LEU A 36 27.33 8.47 27.66
N THR A 37 27.90 8.93 26.54
CA THR A 37 29.27 8.56 26.12
C THR A 37 30.29 9.64 26.45
N ASN A 38 29.87 10.83 26.88
CA ASN A 38 30.68 12.03 27.08
C ASN A 38 31.47 12.49 25.83
N GLU A 39 31.14 11.94 24.66
CA GLU A 39 31.71 12.35 23.38
C GLU A 39 31.22 13.74 22.98
N ILE A 40 32.04 14.45 22.24
CA ILE A 40 31.68 15.76 21.68
C ILE A 40 30.58 15.61 20.62
N VAL A 41 29.67 16.60 20.54
CA VAL A 41 28.62 16.65 19.54
C VAL A 41 28.88 17.85 18.59
N PRO A 42 29.52 17.60 17.43
CA PRO A 42 29.75 18.65 16.44
C PRO A 42 28.49 18.96 15.63
N ALA A 43 28.47 20.13 14.99
CA ALA A 43 27.38 20.60 14.13
C ALA A 43 25.98 20.62 14.80
N ALA A 44 25.91 20.71 16.12
CA ALA A 44 24.68 20.95 16.84
C ALA A 44 24.20 22.38 16.63
N SER A 45 22.93 22.56 16.31
CA SER A 45 22.31 23.88 16.12
C SER A 45 21.98 24.49 17.48
N VAL A 46 22.36 25.75 17.67
CA VAL A 46 22.07 26.57 18.87
C VAL A 46 21.32 27.80 18.39
N THR A 47 20.08 28.00 18.81
CA THR A 47 19.25 29.12 18.40
C THR A 47 18.68 29.88 19.62
N ILE A 48 18.49 31.16 19.52
CA ILE A 48 17.79 31.93 20.54
C ILE A 48 16.28 31.73 20.34
N LYS A 49 15.59 31.25 21.38
CA LYS A 49 14.15 30.99 21.34
C LYS A 49 13.34 32.17 20.84
N GLY A 50 12.51 31.91 19.83
CA GLY A 50 11.67 32.97 19.24
C GLY A 50 12.37 33.89 18.23
N THR A 51 13.62 33.61 17.85
CA THR A 51 14.37 34.38 16.84
C THR A 51 14.95 33.48 15.76
N ASN A 52 15.48 34.08 14.68
CA ASN A 52 16.24 33.37 13.65
C ASN A 52 17.77 33.45 13.89
N THR A 53 18.21 33.96 15.05
CA THR A 53 19.63 34.04 15.38
C THR A 53 20.11 32.71 15.90
N GLY A 54 21.11 32.12 15.24
CA GLY A 54 21.65 30.79 15.58
C GLY A 54 23.14 30.66 15.24
N ALA A 55 23.76 29.63 15.81
CA ALA A 55 25.11 29.16 15.54
C ALA A 55 25.17 27.67 15.55
N PHE A 56 26.28 27.09 15.06
CA PHE A 56 26.54 25.62 15.14
C PHE A 56 27.76 25.38 16.02
N SER A 57 27.77 24.23 16.70
CA SER A 57 28.97 23.75 17.40
C SER A 57 30.08 23.35 16.43
N ASP A 58 31.32 23.61 16.80
CA ASP A 58 32.52 23.23 16.05
C ASP A 58 32.87 21.74 16.21
N GLU A 59 33.96 21.29 15.60
CA GLU A 59 34.47 19.92 15.68
C GLU A 59 34.87 19.49 17.10
N LYS A 60 35.02 20.42 18.04
CA LYS A 60 35.32 20.19 19.47
C LYS A 60 34.07 20.32 20.34
N GLY A 61 32.90 20.46 19.72
CA GLY A 61 31.61 20.63 20.41
C GLY A 61 31.42 22.04 21.02
N ASN A 62 32.30 23.01 20.77
CA ASN A 62 32.13 24.34 21.28
C ASN A 62 31.23 25.15 20.36
N PHE A 63 30.41 26.03 20.97
CA PHE A 63 29.61 26.98 20.23
C PHE A 63 29.85 28.42 20.72
N LYS A 64 29.63 29.39 19.84
CA LYS A 64 29.59 30.84 20.16
C LYS A 64 28.42 31.47 19.41
N ILE A 65 27.53 32.10 20.12
CA ILE A 65 26.37 32.79 19.54
C ILE A 65 26.38 34.28 19.97
N ASN A 66 26.23 35.15 18.97
CA ASN A 66 26.12 36.58 19.21
C ASN A 66 24.70 36.94 19.62
N VAL A 67 24.54 37.63 20.74
CA VAL A 67 23.26 37.94 21.33
C VAL A 67 23.07 39.45 21.37
N ASN A 68 21.96 39.94 20.82
CA ASN A 68 21.55 41.33 20.80
C ASN A 68 20.32 41.56 21.71
N GLN A 69 20.07 40.69 22.65
CA GLN A 69 18.91 40.73 23.56
C GLN A 69 19.37 40.81 25.02
N ASN A 70 18.48 41.32 25.87
CA ASN A 70 18.72 41.38 27.32
C ASN A 70 18.55 39.97 27.95
N PHE A 71 19.33 39.67 28.97
CA PHE A 71 19.18 38.48 29.80
C PHE A 71 18.02 38.61 30.79
N PRO A 72 17.35 37.53 31.20
CA PRO A 72 17.61 36.14 30.82
C PRO A 72 17.09 35.80 29.41
N LEU A 73 17.79 34.92 28.69
CA LEU A 73 17.36 34.40 27.38
C LEU A 73 17.41 32.89 27.36
N THR A 74 16.57 32.28 26.55
CA THR A 74 16.54 30.82 26.39
C THR A 74 17.20 30.44 25.08
N LEU A 75 18.21 29.57 25.15
CA LEU A 75 18.82 28.92 23.99
C LEU A 75 18.15 27.57 23.75
N VAL A 76 17.86 27.29 22.51
CA VAL A 76 17.34 25.99 22.04
C VAL A 76 18.46 25.27 21.33
N PHE A 77 18.78 24.07 21.79
CA PHE A 77 19.81 23.20 21.27
C PHE A 77 19.17 22.02 20.54
N THR A 78 19.57 21.78 19.30
CA THR A 78 19.09 20.65 18.50
C THR A 78 20.22 19.98 17.74
N SER A 79 20.22 18.66 17.69
CA SER A 79 21.14 17.88 16.86
C SER A 79 20.48 16.58 16.43
N ILE A 80 20.90 16.04 15.30
CA ILE A 80 20.38 14.75 14.77
C ILE A 80 20.76 13.63 15.74
N GLY A 81 19.77 12.86 16.17
CA GLY A 81 19.97 11.75 17.09
C GLY A 81 19.91 12.11 18.58
N PHE A 82 19.60 13.36 18.90
CA PHE A 82 19.48 13.85 20.27
C PHE A 82 18.13 14.54 20.52
N GLU A 83 17.68 14.54 21.78
CA GLU A 83 16.52 15.30 22.18
C GLU A 83 16.80 16.79 22.16
N SER A 84 15.81 17.62 21.75
CA SER A 84 15.93 19.06 21.83
C SER A 84 15.95 19.51 23.27
N GLN A 85 16.91 20.40 23.63
CA GLN A 85 17.03 20.96 24.97
C GLN A 85 16.88 22.48 24.95
N GLU A 86 16.26 23.01 26.00
CA GLU A 86 16.14 24.45 26.22
C GLU A 86 16.89 24.80 27.51
N ILE A 87 17.81 25.76 27.43
CA ILE A 87 18.59 26.24 28.57
C ILE A 87 18.43 27.73 28.68
N THR A 88 18.03 28.20 29.87
CA THR A 88 17.94 29.62 30.15
C THR A 88 19.30 30.14 30.65
N VAL A 89 19.82 31.14 29.98
CA VAL A 89 21.11 31.79 30.28
C VAL A 89 20.82 33.12 30.94
N ASN A 90 21.39 33.34 32.12
CA ASN A 90 21.12 34.53 32.93
C ASN A 90 22.14 35.67 32.71
N SER A 91 23.33 35.33 32.18
CA SER A 91 24.36 36.33 31.89
C SER A 91 25.34 35.85 30.82
N ALA A 92 26.01 36.74 30.15
CA ALA A 92 27.02 36.41 29.11
C ALA A 92 28.30 35.77 29.68
N ALA A 93 28.59 35.91 30.94
CA ALA A 93 29.77 35.33 31.58
C ALA A 93 29.59 33.84 31.89
N GLU A 94 28.39 33.31 31.72
CA GLU A 94 28.07 31.91 31.99
C GLU A 94 28.49 31.02 30.81
N SER A 95 29.41 30.09 31.05
CA SER A 95 29.76 29.05 30.06
C SER A 95 28.70 27.94 30.09
N VAL A 96 27.91 27.81 29.01
CA VAL A 96 26.80 26.90 28.95
C VAL A 96 27.32 25.47 28.63
N GLN A 97 27.14 24.55 29.58
CA GLN A 97 27.43 23.11 29.34
C GLN A 97 26.15 22.39 28.97
N VAL A 98 26.13 21.77 27.79
CA VAL A 98 24.98 21.04 27.28
C VAL A 98 25.29 19.56 27.23
N SER A 99 24.53 18.79 27.97
CA SER A 99 24.59 17.31 27.93
C SER A 99 23.40 16.80 27.11
N PHE A 100 23.63 16.56 25.84
CA PHE A 100 22.59 16.04 24.94
C PHE A 100 22.21 14.60 25.29
N VAL A 101 20.95 14.38 25.55
CA VAL A 101 20.38 13.05 25.71
C VAL A 101 20.14 12.47 24.32
N PRO A 102 20.74 11.28 24.00
CA PRO A 102 20.43 10.61 22.75
C PRO A 102 18.93 10.34 22.61
N ALA A 103 18.35 10.64 21.45
CA ALA A 103 16.91 10.55 21.20
C ALA A 103 16.35 9.10 21.24
N SER A 104 17.18 8.11 21.52
CA SER A 104 16.77 6.73 21.75
C SER A 104 17.81 5.93 22.53
N SER A 105 17.71 5.89 23.85
CA SER A 105 18.08 4.64 24.52
C SER A 105 16.90 3.68 24.35
N LEU A 106 17.13 2.42 23.93
CA LEU A 106 16.08 1.39 23.82
C LEU A 106 15.27 1.24 25.12
N GLY A 107 15.85 1.65 26.27
CA GLY A 107 15.20 1.63 27.57
C GLY A 107 14.11 2.68 27.77
N GLU A 108 14.09 3.77 27.00
CA GLU A 108 13.12 4.88 27.15
C GLU A 108 12.06 4.94 26.04
N VAL A 109 12.17 4.08 25.03
CA VAL A 109 11.20 4.04 23.94
C VAL A 109 9.85 3.55 24.44
N VAL A 110 8.87 4.45 24.43
CA VAL A 110 7.49 4.15 24.81
C VAL A 110 6.71 3.68 23.57
N VAL A 111 5.94 2.61 23.74
CA VAL A 111 5.04 2.01 22.74
C VAL A 111 3.66 1.81 23.33
N VAL A 112 2.65 1.77 22.48
CA VAL A 112 1.24 1.62 22.87
C VAL A 112 0.65 0.32 22.31
N SER A 113 1.28 -0.23 21.28
CA SER A 113 0.73 -1.30 20.47
C SER A 113 0.49 -2.62 21.21
N ALA A 114 1.32 -2.97 22.19
CA ALA A 114 1.24 -4.28 22.86
C ALA A 114 0.13 -4.41 23.90
N SER A 115 -0.24 -3.31 24.52
CA SER A 115 -1.19 -3.31 25.65
C SER A 115 -2.32 -2.27 25.51
N ARG A 116 -2.29 -1.46 24.44
CA ARG A 116 -3.12 -0.25 24.27
C ARG A 116 -2.94 0.80 25.38
N ILE A 117 -1.90 0.66 26.19
CA ILE A 117 -1.43 1.58 27.22
C ILE A 117 0.03 1.90 26.92
N ALA A 118 0.45 3.13 27.22
CA ALA A 118 1.85 3.53 27.05
C ALA A 118 2.75 2.72 28.01
N GLU A 119 3.72 1.99 27.47
CA GLU A 119 4.68 1.20 28.23
C GLU A 119 6.06 1.23 27.58
N ARG A 120 7.11 0.94 28.34
CA ARG A 120 8.47 0.84 27.78
C ARG A 120 8.56 -0.39 26.87
N ILE A 121 9.22 -0.27 25.72
CA ILE A 121 9.34 -1.38 24.75
C ILE A 121 9.96 -2.64 25.34
N LEU A 122 10.91 -2.48 26.28
CA LEU A 122 11.55 -3.60 26.97
C LEU A 122 10.61 -4.31 27.95
N GLU A 123 9.64 -3.61 28.51
CA GLU A 123 8.62 -4.13 29.45
C GLU A 123 7.38 -4.68 28.73
N SER A 124 7.33 -4.49 27.41
CA SER A 124 6.24 -5.00 26.60
C SER A 124 6.17 -6.52 26.65
N PRO A 125 4.98 -7.10 26.83
CA PRO A 125 4.81 -8.55 26.94
C PRO A 125 5.00 -9.30 25.62
N VAL A 126 5.09 -8.58 24.50
CA VAL A 126 5.33 -9.12 23.16
C VAL A 126 6.42 -8.33 22.46
N SER A 127 7.04 -8.92 21.45
CA SER A 127 8.02 -8.21 20.63
C SER A 127 7.30 -7.12 19.82
N ILE A 128 7.87 -5.94 19.81
CA ILE A 128 7.41 -4.80 19.01
C ILE A 128 8.59 -4.28 18.24
N GLU A 129 8.37 -4.01 16.98
CA GLU A 129 9.31 -3.28 16.13
C GLU A 129 8.79 -1.85 15.96
N ARG A 130 9.58 -0.88 16.38
CA ARG A 130 9.21 0.55 16.27
C ARG A 130 10.14 1.26 15.32
N VAL A 131 9.54 1.99 14.39
CA VAL A 131 10.21 2.87 13.44
C VAL A 131 9.85 4.30 13.77
N SER A 132 10.84 5.11 14.10
CA SER A 132 10.66 6.54 14.40
C SER A 132 10.68 7.40 13.13
N ALA A 133 10.21 8.65 13.23
CA ALA A 133 10.34 9.64 12.16
C ALA A 133 11.81 9.88 11.74
N ALA A 134 12.77 9.73 12.67
CA ALA A 134 14.20 9.83 12.36
C ALA A 134 14.68 8.63 11.52
N ASN A 135 14.26 7.42 11.86
CA ASN A 135 14.56 6.23 11.05
C ASN A 135 14.01 6.37 9.63
N ILE A 136 12.76 6.82 9.47
CA ILE A 136 12.14 7.05 8.17
C ILE A 136 12.96 8.02 7.34
N ARG A 137 13.31 9.17 7.90
CA ARG A 137 14.08 10.21 7.20
C ARG A 137 15.49 9.77 6.79
N ASN A 138 16.14 8.94 7.61
CA ASN A 138 17.53 8.54 7.39
C ASN A 138 17.65 7.28 6.52
N THR A 139 16.54 6.65 6.15
CA THR A 139 16.54 5.42 5.36
C THR A 139 16.36 5.76 3.88
N PRO A 140 17.21 5.20 2.98
CA PRO A 140 17.10 5.40 1.54
C PRO A 140 15.98 4.54 0.94
N ALA A 141 14.74 4.81 1.33
CA ALA A 141 13.54 4.16 0.80
C ALA A 141 12.74 5.13 -0.09
N THR A 142 12.06 4.60 -1.10
CA THR A 142 11.20 5.41 -1.98
C THR A 142 10.03 5.99 -1.21
N SER A 143 9.47 5.24 -0.26
CA SER A 143 8.41 5.71 0.65
C SER A 143 8.66 5.23 2.09
N TYR A 144 8.03 5.89 3.06
CA TYR A 144 8.08 5.44 4.45
C TYR A 144 7.52 4.02 4.63
N TYR A 145 6.65 3.59 3.73
CA TYR A 145 6.05 2.26 3.78
C TYR A 145 7.02 1.16 3.30
N ASP A 146 7.87 1.47 2.34
CA ASP A 146 8.92 0.54 1.86
C ASP A 146 9.98 0.25 2.94
N MET A 147 10.09 1.13 3.92
CA MET A 147 10.96 0.91 5.07
C MET A 147 10.59 -0.34 5.88
N LEU A 148 9.33 -0.79 5.80
CA LEU A 148 8.88 -2.02 6.47
C LEU A 148 9.68 -3.25 6.02
N ARG A 149 10.27 -3.25 4.82
CA ARG A 149 11.17 -4.33 4.34
C ARG A 149 12.43 -4.50 5.18
N GLN A 150 12.85 -3.44 5.88
CA GLN A 150 14.06 -3.47 6.72
C GLN A 150 13.77 -3.97 8.12
N ILE A 151 12.50 -4.17 8.46
CA ILE A 151 12.07 -4.70 9.75
C ILE A 151 12.27 -6.22 9.75
N LYS A 152 12.88 -6.72 10.80
CA LYS A 152 13.15 -8.15 10.97
C LYS A 152 11.85 -8.98 10.94
N GLY A 153 11.81 -9.99 10.08
CA GLY A 153 10.66 -10.91 9.96
C GLY A 153 9.47 -10.32 9.21
N VAL A 154 9.66 -9.22 8.46
CA VAL A 154 8.67 -8.65 7.55
C VAL A 154 9.00 -9.01 6.11
N ASP A 155 8.02 -9.55 5.43
CA ASP A 155 8.03 -9.79 3.99
C ASP A 155 7.12 -8.77 3.30
N MET A 156 7.52 -8.30 2.12
CA MET A 156 6.75 -7.37 1.32
C MET A 156 6.43 -7.97 -0.04
N THR A 157 5.16 -8.12 -0.36
CA THR A 157 4.71 -8.40 -1.73
C THR A 157 4.45 -7.10 -2.46
N VAL A 158 5.14 -6.87 -3.57
CA VAL A 158 5.07 -5.62 -4.33
C VAL A 158 4.36 -5.86 -5.64
N SER A 159 3.20 -5.25 -5.79
CA SER A 159 2.37 -5.32 -7.00
C SER A 159 2.68 -4.18 -7.98
N SER A 160 3.10 -3.02 -7.45
CA SER A 160 3.43 -1.81 -8.21
C SER A 160 4.25 -0.85 -7.36
N LEU A 161 4.69 0.25 -7.94
CA LEU A 161 5.50 1.27 -7.26
C LEU A 161 4.84 1.81 -5.97
N THR A 162 3.53 1.98 -5.98
CA THR A 162 2.78 2.54 -4.84
C THR A 162 1.96 1.50 -4.09
N PHE A 163 1.91 0.26 -4.57
CA PHE A 163 1.11 -0.79 -3.96
C PHE A 163 1.97 -1.95 -3.50
N ALA A 164 2.21 -2.01 -2.20
CA ALA A 164 2.95 -3.06 -1.55
C ALA A 164 2.21 -3.55 -0.29
N THR A 165 2.26 -4.84 -0.03
CA THR A 165 1.53 -5.49 1.06
C THR A 165 2.53 -6.14 2.03
N PRO A 166 2.63 -5.68 3.29
CA PRO A 166 3.46 -6.31 4.29
C PRO A 166 2.82 -7.57 4.86
N SER A 167 3.65 -8.50 5.25
CA SER A 167 3.31 -9.70 6.01
C SER A 167 4.39 -10.01 7.01
N THR A 168 4.08 -10.81 8.03
CA THR A 168 5.07 -11.23 9.01
C THR A 168 5.14 -12.76 9.10
N ARG A 169 6.30 -13.28 9.54
CA ARG A 169 6.50 -14.70 9.86
C ARG A 169 6.30 -15.64 8.69
N GLY A 170 6.58 -15.21 7.45
CA GLY A 170 6.52 -16.04 6.26
C GLY A 170 5.11 -16.32 5.71
N PHE A 171 4.06 -15.72 6.27
CA PHE A 171 2.68 -15.87 5.75
C PHE A 171 2.38 -14.82 4.69
N ASN A 172 3.21 -14.78 3.66
CA ASN A 172 3.15 -13.76 2.62
C ASN A 172 2.01 -14.02 1.62
N GLY A 173 1.52 -12.92 1.02
CA GLY A 173 0.47 -12.96 -0.01
C GLY A 173 0.16 -11.55 -0.53
N SER A 174 -0.27 -11.47 -1.80
CA SER A 174 -0.53 -10.21 -2.49
C SER A 174 -1.70 -9.41 -1.91
N GLY A 175 -2.74 -10.09 -1.40
CA GLY A 175 -3.88 -9.48 -0.73
C GLY A 175 -3.88 -9.84 0.75
N ASN A 176 -2.89 -9.37 1.53
CA ASN A 176 -2.76 -9.78 2.93
C ASN A 176 -3.86 -9.19 3.82
N ALA A 177 -4.97 -9.89 3.85
CA ALA A 177 -6.08 -9.60 4.72
C ALA A 177 -5.90 -10.09 6.17
N ARG A 178 -4.71 -10.60 6.53
CA ARG A 178 -4.40 -11.20 7.84
C ARG A 178 -3.53 -10.31 8.72
N LEU A 179 -3.10 -9.15 8.21
CA LEU A 179 -2.36 -8.14 8.94
C LEU A 179 -3.19 -6.87 9.04
N ASN A 180 -3.59 -6.49 10.25
CA ASN A 180 -4.29 -5.24 10.47
C ASN A 180 -3.34 -4.05 10.27
N GLN A 181 -3.82 -3.02 9.60
CA GLN A 181 -3.07 -1.77 9.44
C GLN A 181 -3.96 -0.63 9.91
N LEU A 182 -3.50 0.12 10.89
CA LEU A 182 -4.24 1.22 11.48
C LEU A 182 -3.46 2.53 11.31
N VAL A 183 -4.10 3.52 10.71
CA VAL A 183 -3.58 4.89 10.61
C VAL A 183 -4.33 5.77 11.59
N ASP A 184 -3.67 6.30 12.60
CA ASP A 184 -4.30 7.04 13.72
C ASP A 184 -5.50 6.29 14.32
N GLY A 185 -5.43 4.95 14.35
CA GLY A 185 -6.46 4.06 14.84
C GLY A 185 -7.61 3.79 13.88
N MET A 186 -7.61 4.33 12.65
CA MET A 186 -8.53 3.99 11.58
C MET A 186 -8.01 2.80 10.78
N ASP A 187 -8.89 1.86 10.45
CA ASP A 187 -8.54 0.69 9.63
C ASP A 187 -8.17 1.13 8.21
N ASN A 188 -6.94 0.82 7.80
CA ASN A 188 -6.39 1.17 6.48
C ASN A 188 -6.69 0.09 5.43
N GLN A 189 -7.92 -0.41 5.45
CA GLN A 189 -8.41 -1.42 4.53
C GLN A 189 -9.57 -0.89 3.69
N ALA A 190 -9.61 -1.27 2.42
CA ALA A 190 -10.70 -0.99 1.50
C ALA A 190 -11.95 -1.75 1.95
N PRO A 191 -13.09 -1.08 2.23
CA PRO A 191 -14.27 -1.74 2.78
C PRO A 191 -14.89 -2.81 1.88
N GLY A 192 -14.96 -2.54 0.58
CA GLY A 192 -15.54 -3.45 -0.41
C GLY A 192 -14.50 -4.35 -1.06
N MET A 193 -13.44 -3.78 -1.60
CA MET A 193 -12.37 -4.56 -2.26
C MET A 193 -11.53 -5.42 -1.29
N ASN A 194 -11.64 -5.19 0.02
CA ASN A 194 -11.10 -6.03 1.08
C ASN A 194 -9.58 -6.29 1.00
N PHE A 195 -8.80 -5.30 0.62
CA PHE A 195 -7.34 -5.33 0.67
C PHE A 195 -6.78 -4.13 1.44
N SER A 196 -5.57 -4.28 1.99
CA SER A 196 -4.86 -3.18 2.63
C SER A 196 -4.40 -2.16 1.59
N ILE A 197 -4.76 -0.90 1.79
CA ILE A 197 -4.51 0.19 0.85
C ILE A 197 -3.03 0.63 0.87
N GLY A 198 -2.29 0.23 1.90
CA GLY A 198 -0.88 0.56 2.06
C GLY A 198 -0.64 2.07 2.15
N ALA A 199 0.24 2.57 1.30
CA ALA A 199 0.59 3.99 1.25
C ALA A 199 -0.20 4.79 0.20
N VAL A 200 -1.23 4.23 -0.44
CA VAL A 200 -2.01 4.94 -1.47
C VAL A 200 -2.81 6.10 -0.87
N ILE A 201 -3.29 5.94 0.36
CA ILE A 201 -3.92 7.00 1.16
C ILE A 201 -3.25 7.11 2.53
N GLY A 202 -3.76 7.99 3.40
CA GLY A 202 -3.29 8.17 4.77
C GLY A 202 -2.25 9.28 4.88
N VAL A 203 -1.38 9.16 5.87
CA VAL A 203 -0.37 10.17 6.18
C VAL A 203 0.68 10.32 5.08
N THR A 204 1.18 11.53 4.90
CA THR A 204 2.40 11.76 4.11
C THR A 204 3.62 11.39 4.95
N GLU A 205 4.75 11.07 4.31
CA GLU A 205 6.01 10.73 5.01
C GLU A 205 6.42 11.80 6.04
N LEU A 206 6.23 13.05 5.69
CA LEU A 206 6.56 14.18 6.58
C LEU A 206 5.69 14.26 7.85
N ASP A 207 4.49 13.67 7.81
CA ASP A 207 3.54 13.67 8.93
C ASP A 207 3.58 12.39 9.78
N VAL A 208 4.36 11.38 9.42
CA VAL A 208 4.54 10.17 10.25
C VAL A 208 5.37 10.50 11.48
N GLU A 209 4.84 10.22 12.67
CA GLU A 209 5.58 10.29 13.95
C GLU A 209 6.28 8.97 14.23
N SER A 210 5.55 7.86 14.10
CA SER A 210 6.07 6.51 14.33
C SER A 210 5.25 5.45 13.62
N MET A 211 5.89 4.31 13.36
CA MET A 211 5.21 3.06 13.03
C MET A 211 5.57 2.02 14.09
N GLU A 212 4.57 1.27 14.55
CA GLU A 212 4.73 0.18 15.51
C GLU A 212 4.16 -1.09 14.91
N LEU A 213 4.98 -2.12 14.79
CA LEU A 213 4.56 -3.43 14.29
C LEU A 213 4.54 -4.45 15.42
N LEU A 214 3.38 -5.05 15.65
CA LEU A 214 3.20 -6.25 16.46
C LEU A 214 3.18 -7.46 15.54
N PRO A 215 4.21 -8.27 15.47
CA PRO A 215 4.19 -9.48 14.66
C PRO A 215 3.41 -10.60 15.36
N GLY A 216 2.55 -11.30 14.59
CA GLY A 216 1.77 -12.44 15.07
C GLY A 216 0.38 -12.08 15.58
N ALA A 217 -0.24 -12.99 16.31
CA ALA A 217 -1.63 -12.85 16.74
C ALA A 217 -1.85 -11.63 17.64
N SER A 218 -2.83 -10.79 17.28
CA SER A 218 -3.16 -9.53 18.00
C SER A 218 -4.66 -9.27 18.13
N SER A 219 -5.50 -10.23 17.71
CA SER A 219 -6.96 -10.04 17.67
C SER A 219 -7.60 -9.77 19.03
N ALA A 220 -7.01 -10.25 20.13
CA ALA A 220 -7.53 -9.98 21.49
C ALA A 220 -7.61 -8.47 21.84
N LEU A 221 -6.80 -7.63 21.20
CA LEU A 221 -6.82 -6.18 21.42
C LEU A 221 -7.34 -5.39 20.21
N TYR A 222 -7.02 -5.87 18.99
CA TYR A 222 -7.28 -5.13 17.75
C TYR A 222 -8.43 -5.70 16.92
N GLY A 223 -9.06 -6.78 17.38
CA GLY A 223 -10.20 -7.41 16.71
C GLY A 223 -9.84 -8.32 15.53
N PRO A 224 -10.84 -8.70 14.73
CA PRO A 224 -10.68 -9.60 13.61
C PRO A 224 -9.63 -9.09 12.61
N GLY A 225 -8.87 -10.01 11.98
CA GLY A 225 -7.86 -9.68 10.97
C GLY A 225 -6.41 -9.63 11.49
N GLY A 226 -6.18 -9.42 12.80
CA GLY A 226 -4.83 -9.40 13.40
C GLY A 226 -4.23 -10.78 13.58
N MET A 227 -4.16 -11.60 12.51
CA MET A 227 -3.62 -12.95 12.54
C MET A 227 -2.10 -12.97 12.40
N ASN A 228 -1.57 -12.25 11.42
CA ASN A 228 -0.13 -12.16 11.18
C ASN A 228 0.51 -10.97 11.90
N GLY A 229 -0.30 -10.06 12.41
CA GLY A 229 0.17 -8.89 13.14
C GLY A 229 -0.75 -7.69 13.02
N THR A 230 -0.32 -6.62 13.69
CA THR A 230 -0.94 -5.30 13.58
C THR A 230 0.14 -4.25 13.39
N LEU A 231 -0.01 -3.43 12.35
CA LEU A 231 0.81 -2.26 12.07
C LEU A 231 0.03 -1.01 12.50
N LEU A 232 0.58 -0.23 13.40
CA LEU A 232 0.07 1.07 13.81
C LEU A 232 0.93 2.16 13.19
N ILE A 233 0.32 3.10 12.49
CA ILE A 233 0.97 4.28 11.92
C ILE A 233 0.38 5.49 12.61
N ASN A 234 1.22 6.22 13.34
CA ASN A 234 0.83 7.37 14.11
C ASN A 234 1.30 8.65 13.43
N SER A 235 0.42 9.63 13.29
CA SER A 235 0.74 10.92 12.71
C SER A 235 1.17 11.94 13.76
N LYS A 236 1.95 12.93 13.34
CA LYS A 236 2.44 14.01 14.19
C LYS A 236 1.31 14.90 14.71
N ASN A 237 1.22 15.05 16.04
CA ASN A 237 0.29 15.99 16.67
C ASN A 237 0.80 17.44 16.51
N PRO A 238 0.00 18.40 16.02
CA PRO A 238 0.44 19.77 15.75
C PRO A 238 0.72 20.60 17.02
N PHE A 239 0.24 20.22 18.19
CA PHE A 239 0.66 20.85 19.44
C PHE A 239 2.14 20.57 19.73
N LYS A 240 2.62 19.37 19.42
CA LYS A 240 4.00 18.93 19.65
C LYS A 240 4.91 19.23 18.45
N TYR A 241 4.44 19.00 17.23
CA TYR A 241 5.22 19.11 15.99
C TYR A 241 4.73 20.28 15.14
N GLN A 242 5.31 21.45 15.35
CA GLN A 242 4.98 22.68 14.63
C GLN A 242 5.96 22.92 13.47
N GLY A 243 5.57 23.83 12.58
CA GLY A 243 6.39 24.30 11.47
C GLY A 243 5.92 23.77 10.12
N PHE A 244 6.53 24.34 9.08
CA PHE A 244 6.35 23.96 7.68
C PHE A 244 7.51 23.05 7.27
N SER A 245 7.19 21.97 6.55
CA SER A 245 8.16 21.05 5.97
C SER A 245 7.79 20.78 4.52
N PHE A 246 8.77 20.73 3.65
CA PHE A 246 8.61 20.39 2.24
C PHE A 246 9.71 19.43 1.83
N GLN A 247 9.36 18.44 0.99
CA GLN A 247 10.29 17.44 0.49
C GLN A 247 10.07 17.25 -1.01
N VAL A 248 11.16 17.14 -1.74
CA VAL A 248 11.20 16.78 -3.16
C VAL A 248 12.08 15.55 -3.31
N LYS A 249 11.53 14.51 -3.89
CA LYS A 249 12.28 13.33 -4.34
C LYS A 249 12.17 13.26 -5.86
N GLU A 250 13.31 13.35 -6.53
CA GLU A 250 13.42 13.24 -7.98
C GLU A 250 14.32 12.05 -8.32
N GLY A 251 13.95 11.30 -9.36
CA GLY A 251 14.70 10.12 -9.74
C GLY A 251 14.51 9.74 -11.20
N ILE A 252 15.26 8.73 -11.63
CA ILE A 252 15.19 8.13 -12.97
C ILE A 252 14.91 6.64 -12.80
N MET A 253 13.88 6.15 -13.47
CA MET A 253 13.47 4.75 -13.51
C MET A 253 13.82 4.10 -14.85
N HIS A 254 13.86 2.75 -14.86
CA HIS A 254 14.05 1.93 -16.07
C HIS A 254 15.37 2.20 -16.83
N VAL A 255 16.44 2.50 -16.11
CA VAL A 255 17.76 2.79 -16.71
C VAL A 255 18.33 1.56 -17.43
N ASP A 256 18.04 0.35 -16.94
CA ASP A 256 18.47 -0.93 -17.51
C ASP A 256 17.65 -1.38 -18.73
N LYS A 257 16.56 -0.69 -19.05
CA LYS A 257 15.64 -0.97 -20.17
C LYS A 257 15.00 -2.36 -20.18
N LYS A 258 15.08 -3.13 -19.10
CA LYS A 258 14.49 -4.47 -19.02
C LYS A 258 12.97 -4.43 -18.99
N GLN A 259 12.41 -3.46 -18.26
CA GLN A 259 10.97 -3.33 -18.02
C GLN A 259 10.31 -2.35 -19.00
N ARG A 260 11.05 -1.36 -19.47
CA ARG A 260 10.61 -0.36 -20.46
C ARG A 260 11.77 0.01 -21.38
N ASP A 261 11.45 0.31 -22.64
CA ASP A 261 12.45 0.61 -23.67
C ASP A 261 13.23 1.92 -23.40
N LYS A 262 12.66 2.82 -22.60
CA LYS A 262 13.26 4.12 -22.30
C LYS A 262 13.20 4.44 -20.82
N PRO A 263 14.24 5.07 -20.27
CA PRO A 263 14.20 5.65 -18.93
C PRO A 263 13.05 6.65 -18.78
N SER A 264 12.55 6.80 -17.56
CA SER A 264 11.47 7.75 -17.22
C SER A 264 11.73 8.44 -15.91
N GLY A 265 11.15 9.63 -15.72
CA GLY A 265 11.23 10.37 -14.46
C GLY A 265 10.41 9.74 -13.35
N TYR A 266 10.88 9.93 -12.14
CA TYR A 266 10.16 9.69 -10.89
C TYR A 266 10.07 11.01 -10.13
N HIS A 267 8.88 11.40 -9.73
CA HIS A 267 8.59 12.65 -9.02
C HIS A 267 7.75 12.33 -7.78
N ASP A 268 8.21 12.76 -6.60
CA ASP A 268 7.46 12.66 -5.35
C ASP A 268 7.67 13.94 -4.55
N TRP A 269 6.64 14.74 -4.46
CA TRP A 269 6.63 16.02 -3.77
C TRP A 269 5.64 15.97 -2.61
N SER A 270 6.12 16.34 -1.45
CA SER A 270 5.29 16.34 -0.26
C SER A 270 5.48 17.60 0.58
N LEU A 271 4.42 18.02 1.25
CA LEU A 271 4.44 19.12 2.18
C LEU A 271 3.67 18.76 3.46
N ARG A 272 4.06 19.38 4.55
CA ARG A 272 3.36 19.37 5.83
C ARG A 272 3.46 20.75 6.49
N TRP A 273 2.35 21.20 7.04
CA TRP A 273 2.33 22.37 7.89
C TRP A 273 1.51 22.08 9.14
N GLY A 274 2.16 22.17 10.31
CA GLY A 274 1.53 22.06 11.62
C GLY A 274 1.71 23.36 12.40
N LYS A 275 0.64 23.88 13.02
CA LYS A 275 0.70 25.10 13.78
C LYS A 275 -0.21 25.07 14.99
N LYS A 276 0.33 25.40 16.14
CA LYS A 276 -0.39 25.75 17.34
C LYS A 276 -0.78 27.23 17.23
N ILE A 277 -2.07 27.53 17.22
CA ILE A 277 -2.59 28.91 17.17
C ILE A 277 -2.58 29.53 18.56
N ASN A 278 -3.00 28.76 19.56
CA ASN A 278 -2.97 29.09 20.99
C ASN A 278 -2.88 27.82 21.82
N ASP A 279 -2.91 27.89 23.13
CA ASP A 279 -2.75 26.70 23.99
C ASP A 279 -3.88 25.68 23.86
N ARG A 280 -5.03 26.09 23.29
CA ARG A 280 -6.19 25.22 23.10
C ARG A 280 -6.43 24.77 21.67
N PHE A 281 -5.92 25.47 20.67
CA PHE A 281 -6.21 25.19 19.26
C PHE A 281 -4.96 25.03 18.43
N ALA A 282 -4.89 23.92 17.70
CA ALA A 282 -3.84 23.64 16.73
C ALA A 282 -4.44 23.00 15.47
N PHE A 283 -3.74 23.10 14.35
CA PHE A 283 -4.10 22.43 13.11
C PHE A 283 -2.89 21.86 12.40
N LYS A 284 -3.14 20.90 11.52
CA LYS A 284 -2.15 20.43 10.55
C LYS A 284 -2.80 20.24 9.18
N ILE A 285 -1.99 20.41 8.14
CA ILE A 285 -2.32 20.05 6.76
C ILE A 285 -1.13 19.35 6.14
N GLY A 286 -1.40 18.46 5.20
CA GLY A 286 -0.39 17.75 4.43
C GLY A 286 -0.88 17.46 3.03
N ALA A 287 0.06 17.40 2.08
CA ALA A 287 -0.21 16.98 0.71
C ALA A 287 0.99 16.20 0.17
N GLN A 288 0.73 15.27 -0.73
CA GLN A 288 1.74 14.55 -1.49
C GLN A 288 1.25 14.33 -2.91
N PHE A 289 2.17 14.48 -3.86
CA PHE A 289 1.96 14.17 -5.27
C PHE A 289 3.08 13.24 -5.75
N ILE A 290 2.70 12.09 -6.32
CA ILE A 290 3.62 11.14 -6.93
C ILE A 290 3.24 10.97 -8.39
N HIS A 291 4.24 11.03 -9.28
CA HIS A 291 4.10 10.72 -10.70
C HIS A 291 5.31 9.93 -11.19
N ALA A 292 5.04 8.77 -11.79
CA ALA A 292 6.07 7.92 -12.38
C ALA A 292 5.46 6.98 -13.43
N LYS A 293 6.32 6.40 -14.27
CA LYS A 293 5.95 5.26 -15.10
C LYS A 293 6.37 3.99 -14.38
N ASP A 294 5.41 3.19 -13.96
CA ASP A 294 5.66 1.93 -13.28
C ASP A 294 6.30 0.88 -14.21
N TRP A 295 6.81 -0.21 -13.64
CA TRP A 295 7.25 -1.35 -14.45
C TRP A 295 6.05 -2.04 -15.09
N MET A 296 6.32 -2.86 -16.11
CA MET A 296 5.36 -3.71 -16.79
C MET A 296 5.80 -5.16 -16.66
N GLY A 297 4.86 -6.06 -16.50
CA GLY A 297 5.13 -7.48 -16.61
C GLY A 297 5.54 -7.86 -18.03
N THR A 298 6.62 -8.61 -18.17
CA THR A 298 7.17 -9.01 -19.48
C THR A 298 7.40 -10.51 -19.60
N ASP A 299 7.03 -11.25 -18.58
CA ASP A 299 7.16 -12.71 -18.57
C ASP A 299 6.12 -13.36 -19.50
N LYS A 300 6.61 -14.01 -20.53
CA LYS A 300 5.82 -14.76 -21.51
C LYS A 300 5.96 -16.27 -21.36
N THR A 301 6.48 -16.71 -20.23
CA THR A 301 6.61 -18.13 -19.93
C THR A 301 5.24 -18.78 -19.99
N ASN A 302 5.17 -19.96 -20.64
CA ASN A 302 3.94 -20.71 -20.77
C ASN A 302 3.52 -21.26 -19.41
N TYR A 303 2.28 -20.99 -19.01
CA TYR A 303 1.76 -21.27 -17.69
C TYR A 303 0.65 -22.31 -17.77
N GLN A 304 0.63 -23.20 -16.83
CA GLN A 304 -0.47 -24.13 -16.67
C GLN A 304 -1.36 -23.62 -15.54
N ALA A 305 -2.48 -23.01 -15.88
CA ALA A 305 -3.55 -22.75 -14.94
C ALA A 305 -3.96 -24.08 -14.32
N GLY A 306 -3.99 -24.15 -12.99
CA GLY A 306 -4.00 -25.41 -12.27
C GLY A 306 -5.08 -26.39 -12.63
N ASP A 307 -4.72 -27.62 -12.64
CA ASP A 307 -5.66 -28.75 -12.63
C ASP A 307 -5.96 -29.12 -11.17
N LEU A 308 -7.19 -28.85 -10.72
CA LEU A 308 -7.68 -29.19 -9.39
C LEU A 308 -7.55 -30.67 -9.08
N ALA A 309 -7.74 -31.55 -10.11
CA ALA A 309 -7.68 -32.97 -9.95
C ALA A 309 -6.24 -33.50 -9.74
N LEU A 310 -5.24 -32.78 -10.27
CA LEU A 310 -3.84 -33.17 -10.18
C LEU A 310 -3.04 -32.40 -9.11
N ASN A 311 -3.67 -31.48 -8.42
CA ASN A 311 -3.03 -30.60 -7.43
C ASN A 311 -1.83 -29.80 -7.99
N GLN A 312 -1.84 -29.53 -9.31
CA GLN A 312 -0.78 -28.82 -10.05
C GLN A 312 -1.25 -27.42 -10.39
N TYR A 313 -1.08 -26.50 -9.46
CA TYR A 313 -1.38 -25.08 -9.68
C TYR A 313 -0.10 -24.32 -10.04
N GLY A 314 -0.21 -23.48 -11.06
CA GLY A 314 0.77 -22.47 -11.33
C GLY A 314 2.12 -23.02 -11.79
N SER A 315 2.16 -24.19 -12.39
CA SER A 315 3.39 -24.74 -12.95
C SER A 315 3.67 -24.16 -14.33
N VAL A 316 4.95 -23.91 -14.58
CA VAL A 316 5.47 -23.58 -15.90
C VAL A 316 5.53 -24.84 -16.75
N LYS A 317 5.07 -24.76 -18.00
CA LYS A 317 5.18 -25.84 -18.98
C LYS A 317 6.03 -25.40 -20.19
N PRO A 318 6.64 -26.35 -20.92
CA PRO A 318 7.38 -26.01 -22.13
C PRO A 318 6.48 -25.44 -23.24
N GLY A 319 7.10 -24.71 -24.17
CA GLY A 319 6.43 -24.16 -25.34
C GLY A 319 6.15 -22.66 -25.25
N ASP A 320 5.79 -22.12 -26.38
CA ASP A 320 5.40 -20.73 -26.59
C ASP A 320 4.14 -20.68 -27.44
N ARG A 321 3.67 -19.50 -27.79
CA ARG A 321 2.47 -19.30 -28.62
C ARG A 321 2.53 -20.00 -29.99
N ILE A 322 3.72 -20.32 -30.52
CA ILE A 322 3.91 -20.97 -31.80
C ILE A 322 3.89 -22.50 -31.64
N SER A 323 4.54 -22.98 -30.60
CA SER A 323 4.74 -24.44 -30.37
C SER A 323 3.64 -25.09 -29.53
N ASP A 324 2.93 -24.35 -28.68
CA ASP A 324 1.82 -24.86 -27.88
C ASP A 324 0.49 -24.21 -28.31
N PRO A 325 -0.43 -25.01 -28.91
CA PRO A 325 -1.77 -24.50 -29.28
C PRO A 325 -2.58 -24.00 -28.07
N ASN A 326 -2.29 -24.54 -26.87
CA ASN A 326 -2.91 -24.14 -25.62
C ASN A 326 -1.98 -23.27 -24.76
N TYR A 327 -1.29 -22.32 -25.39
CA TYR A 327 -0.40 -21.41 -24.72
C TYR A 327 -1.18 -20.43 -23.84
N ASP A 328 -0.69 -20.23 -22.59
CA ASP A 328 -1.18 -19.30 -21.58
C ASP A 328 0.04 -18.57 -20.97
N GLY A 329 0.27 -17.33 -21.36
CA GLY A 329 1.49 -16.60 -20.98
C GLY A 329 1.31 -15.83 -19.67
N VAL A 330 2.28 -15.91 -18.74
CA VAL A 330 2.20 -15.30 -17.39
C VAL A 330 1.76 -13.83 -17.41
N ASN A 331 2.34 -13.00 -18.28
CA ASN A 331 1.95 -11.59 -18.44
C ASN A 331 1.29 -11.32 -19.79
N VAL A 332 0.46 -12.25 -20.22
CA VAL A 332 -0.39 -12.16 -21.41
C VAL A 332 -1.83 -12.36 -20.95
N TYR A 333 -2.75 -11.56 -21.43
CA TYR A 333 -4.16 -11.61 -21.00
C TYR A 333 -5.08 -11.88 -22.18
N GLY A 334 -6.13 -12.68 -21.95
CA GLY A 334 -7.10 -13.09 -22.95
C GLY A 334 -6.78 -14.41 -23.67
N ASP A 335 -5.63 -15.02 -23.38
CA ASP A 335 -5.24 -16.36 -23.79
C ASP A 335 -5.63 -17.45 -22.77
N GLU A 336 -6.10 -17.08 -21.61
CA GLU A 336 -6.68 -17.99 -20.61
C GLU A 336 -7.99 -18.62 -21.11
N THR A 337 -8.59 -18.09 -22.19
CA THR A 337 -9.77 -18.70 -22.84
C THR A 337 -9.32 -19.88 -23.67
N THR A 338 -9.54 -21.08 -23.16
CA THR A 338 -9.22 -22.35 -23.83
C THR A 338 -10.48 -23.15 -24.12
N LEU A 339 -10.46 -23.90 -25.21
CA LEU A 339 -11.50 -24.85 -25.58
C LEU A 339 -10.87 -26.16 -26.05
N ASN A 340 -11.39 -27.29 -25.57
CA ASN A 340 -11.12 -28.57 -26.15
C ASN A 340 -11.99 -28.74 -27.42
N LEU A 341 -11.38 -28.67 -28.59
CA LEU A 341 -12.10 -28.76 -29.87
C LEU A 341 -12.77 -30.12 -30.14
N ARG A 342 -12.45 -31.12 -29.31
CA ARG A 342 -13.08 -32.46 -29.33
C ARG A 342 -14.07 -32.67 -28.20
N ASP A 343 -14.42 -31.66 -27.45
CA ASP A 343 -15.42 -31.77 -26.38
C ASP A 343 -16.74 -32.30 -26.94
N ALA A 344 -17.29 -33.32 -26.29
CA ALA A 344 -18.54 -33.94 -26.73
C ALA A 344 -19.75 -32.99 -26.68
N SER A 345 -19.69 -31.96 -25.78
CA SER A 345 -20.74 -30.97 -25.66
C SER A 345 -20.65 -29.83 -26.71
N LEU A 346 -19.44 -29.57 -27.23
CA LEU A 346 -19.16 -28.59 -28.28
C LEU A 346 -18.14 -29.15 -29.28
N PRO A 347 -18.53 -30.11 -30.14
CA PRO A 347 -17.60 -30.86 -30.98
C PRO A 347 -17.16 -30.07 -32.21
N VAL A 348 -16.46 -28.93 -32.00
CA VAL A 348 -16.06 -28.01 -33.07
C VAL A 348 -15.29 -28.70 -34.18
N LEU A 349 -14.33 -29.55 -33.84
CA LEU A 349 -13.51 -30.24 -34.82
C LEU A 349 -14.31 -31.20 -35.70
N SER A 350 -15.25 -31.94 -35.11
CA SER A 350 -16.12 -32.89 -35.84
C SER A 350 -17.13 -32.12 -36.72
N LEU A 351 -17.72 -31.03 -36.25
CA LEU A 351 -18.65 -30.22 -37.02
C LEU A 351 -17.98 -29.58 -38.25
N VAL A 352 -16.80 -29.00 -38.03
CA VAL A 352 -15.99 -28.37 -39.09
C VAL A 352 -15.53 -29.45 -40.11
N SER A 353 -15.08 -30.61 -39.62
CA SER A 353 -14.70 -31.75 -40.50
C SER A 353 -15.86 -32.19 -41.38
N ALA A 354 -17.08 -32.28 -40.83
CA ALA A 354 -18.26 -32.62 -41.61
C ALA A 354 -18.56 -31.63 -42.74
N GLY A 355 -18.41 -30.28 -42.43
CA GLY A 355 -18.55 -29.24 -43.44
C GLY A 355 -17.49 -29.30 -44.54
N ILE A 356 -16.22 -29.54 -44.19
CA ILE A 356 -15.14 -29.73 -45.19
C ILE A 356 -15.41 -30.95 -46.06
N LYS A 357 -15.85 -32.09 -45.49
CA LYS A 357 -16.21 -33.30 -46.27
C LYS A 357 -17.32 -33.03 -47.25
N ALA A 358 -18.38 -32.33 -46.86
CA ALA A 358 -19.49 -31.96 -47.75
C ALA A 358 -18.99 -31.11 -48.92
N GLN A 359 -18.15 -30.10 -48.65
CA GLN A 359 -17.55 -29.26 -49.69
C GLN A 359 -16.68 -30.09 -50.66
N MET A 360 -15.88 -31.02 -50.16
CA MET A 360 -15.03 -31.87 -50.99
C MET A 360 -15.83 -32.85 -51.86
N GLN A 361 -16.95 -33.36 -51.36
CA GLN A 361 -17.84 -34.19 -52.14
C GLN A 361 -18.47 -33.43 -53.33
N ASP A 362 -18.68 -32.16 -53.21
CA ASP A 362 -19.23 -31.28 -54.27
C ASP A 362 -18.16 -30.83 -55.26
N GLN A 363 -16.91 -30.66 -54.83
CA GLN A 363 -15.84 -30.05 -55.65
C GLN A 363 -14.84 -31.05 -56.23
N LEU A 364 -14.74 -32.28 -55.72
CA LEU A 364 -13.74 -33.26 -56.13
C LEU A 364 -14.39 -34.50 -56.81
N PRO A 365 -13.64 -35.18 -57.67
CA PRO A 365 -14.06 -36.52 -58.17
C PRO A 365 -14.32 -37.47 -56.98
N SER A 366 -15.33 -38.33 -57.11
CA SER A 366 -15.85 -39.16 -56.00
C SER A 366 -14.77 -40.00 -55.29
N GLY A 367 -13.80 -40.54 -56.04
CA GLY A 367 -12.69 -41.30 -55.44
C GLY A 367 -11.74 -40.45 -54.60
N LEU A 368 -11.42 -39.23 -55.05
CA LEU A 368 -10.59 -38.28 -54.30
C LEU A 368 -11.34 -37.73 -53.08
N ALA A 369 -12.62 -37.45 -53.21
CA ALA A 369 -13.47 -37.01 -52.12
C ALA A 369 -13.56 -38.03 -50.99
N ALA A 370 -13.75 -39.33 -51.36
CA ALA A 370 -13.78 -40.43 -50.39
C ALA A 370 -12.43 -40.62 -49.67
N ALA A 371 -11.32 -40.56 -50.41
CA ALA A 371 -9.97 -40.66 -49.80
C ALA A 371 -9.69 -39.49 -48.85
N ALA A 372 -10.03 -38.28 -49.24
CA ALA A 372 -9.91 -37.08 -48.41
C ALA A 372 -10.77 -37.15 -47.13
N ALA A 373 -12.00 -37.65 -47.24
CA ALA A 373 -12.88 -37.83 -46.10
C ALA A 373 -12.31 -38.85 -45.09
N ASN A 374 -11.80 -39.99 -45.57
CA ASN A 374 -11.16 -40.99 -44.72
C ASN A 374 -9.90 -40.44 -44.04
N TYR A 375 -9.09 -39.69 -44.76
CA TYR A 375 -7.90 -39.04 -44.17
C TYR A 375 -8.28 -38.02 -43.08
N LEU A 376 -9.33 -37.21 -43.30
CA LEU A 376 -9.85 -36.29 -42.30
C LEU A 376 -10.36 -37.03 -41.06
N ASP A 377 -11.11 -38.12 -41.22
CA ASP A 377 -11.60 -38.91 -40.10
C ASP A 377 -10.45 -39.54 -39.29
N SER A 378 -9.43 -40.04 -39.96
CA SER A 378 -8.20 -40.53 -39.32
C SER A 378 -7.49 -39.41 -38.57
N THR A 379 -7.37 -38.23 -39.17
CA THR A 379 -6.74 -37.06 -38.57
C THR A 379 -7.49 -36.60 -37.32
N VAL A 380 -8.81 -36.41 -37.41
CA VAL A 380 -9.65 -36.05 -36.26
C VAL A 380 -9.60 -37.12 -35.17
N GLY A 381 -9.60 -38.41 -35.58
CA GLY A 381 -9.52 -39.57 -34.68
C GLY A 381 -8.20 -39.67 -33.92
N SER A 382 -7.09 -39.18 -34.50
CA SER A 382 -5.75 -39.31 -33.92
C SER A 382 -5.53 -38.38 -32.71
N TYR A 383 -6.30 -37.30 -32.59
CA TYR A 383 -6.19 -36.40 -31.46
C TYR A 383 -7.04 -36.87 -30.28
N GLY A 384 -6.45 -36.97 -29.09
CA GLY A 384 -7.13 -37.23 -27.84
C GLY A 384 -7.82 -35.93 -27.32
N GLN A 385 -7.25 -35.29 -26.34
CA GLN A 385 -7.62 -33.91 -25.96
C GLN A 385 -6.95 -32.94 -26.92
N PHE A 386 -7.70 -31.96 -27.40
CA PHE A 386 -7.20 -30.97 -28.35
C PHE A 386 -7.57 -29.55 -27.84
N ASN A 387 -6.83 -29.13 -26.81
CA ASN A 387 -7.02 -27.84 -26.20
C ASN A 387 -6.33 -26.74 -27.02
N VAL A 388 -7.04 -25.66 -27.27
CA VAL A 388 -6.56 -24.48 -28.00
C VAL A 388 -6.95 -23.22 -27.23
N SER A 389 -6.00 -22.36 -26.93
CA SER A 389 -6.24 -21.05 -26.34
C SER A 389 -6.39 -19.97 -27.40
N ARG A 390 -7.11 -18.90 -27.07
CA ARG A 390 -7.19 -17.71 -27.93
C ARG A 390 -5.89 -16.92 -27.89
N THR A 391 -5.69 -16.02 -28.85
CA THR A 391 -4.55 -15.11 -28.86
C THR A 391 -4.78 -13.95 -27.92
N GLY A 392 -3.99 -13.86 -26.86
CA GLY A 392 -4.00 -12.79 -25.87
C GLY A 392 -3.20 -11.56 -26.26
N TYR A 393 -3.17 -10.58 -25.38
CA TYR A 393 -2.41 -9.32 -25.48
C TYR A 393 -1.42 -9.20 -24.32
N ASP A 394 -0.25 -8.60 -24.60
CA ASP A 394 0.76 -8.37 -23.58
C ASP A 394 0.27 -7.38 -22.50
N GLU A 395 0.78 -7.48 -21.26
CA GLU A 395 0.40 -6.57 -20.15
C GLU A 395 0.53 -5.10 -20.54
N LYS A 396 1.60 -4.71 -21.23
CA LYS A 396 1.84 -3.34 -21.69
C LYS A 396 0.74 -2.78 -22.60
N GLU A 397 -0.09 -3.63 -23.19
CA GLU A 397 -1.15 -3.28 -24.14
C GLU A 397 -2.50 -3.14 -23.45
N THR A 398 -2.67 -3.76 -22.29
CA THR A 398 -3.98 -3.94 -21.62
C THR A 398 -4.03 -3.37 -20.21
N VAL A 399 -2.90 -3.06 -19.58
CA VAL A 399 -2.83 -2.52 -18.22
C VAL A 399 -2.24 -1.11 -18.23
N GLU A 400 -2.89 -0.17 -17.54
CA GLU A 400 -2.37 1.19 -17.34
C GLU A 400 -1.32 1.19 -16.24
N ASN A 401 -0.06 1.30 -16.62
CA ASN A 401 1.10 1.26 -15.73
C ASN A 401 1.68 2.65 -15.40
N ASN A 402 0.92 3.72 -15.60
CA ASN A 402 1.33 5.05 -15.17
C ASN A 402 0.83 5.28 -13.74
N THR A 403 1.77 5.50 -12.83
CA THR A 403 1.46 5.84 -11.45
C THR A 403 1.21 7.33 -11.33
N VAL A 404 0.05 7.68 -10.83
CA VAL A 404 -0.28 9.02 -10.33
C VAL A 404 -0.92 8.81 -8.96
N ASN A 405 -0.42 9.50 -7.94
CA ASN A 405 -1.02 9.44 -6.63
C ASN A 405 -1.04 10.84 -6.01
N VAL A 406 -2.21 11.26 -5.56
CA VAL A 406 -2.42 12.52 -4.84
C VAL A 406 -2.99 12.18 -3.48
N LYS A 407 -2.36 12.68 -2.41
CA LYS A 407 -2.85 12.57 -1.03
C LYS A 407 -3.05 13.94 -0.45
N LEU A 408 -4.13 14.10 0.27
CA LEU A 408 -4.42 15.27 1.09
C LEU A 408 -4.73 14.82 2.51
N SER A 409 -4.23 15.54 3.48
CA SER A 409 -4.51 15.30 4.89
C SER A 409 -4.76 16.60 5.63
N GLY A 410 -5.60 16.55 6.66
CA GLY A 410 -5.87 17.68 7.51
C GLY A 410 -6.27 17.24 8.91
N GLY A 411 -5.98 18.07 9.91
CA GLY A 411 -6.39 17.81 11.29
C GLY A 411 -6.61 19.11 12.05
N LEU A 412 -7.71 19.15 12.78
CA LEU A 412 -8.04 20.20 13.74
C LEU A 412 -8.01 19.61 15.14
N TYR A 413 -7.36 20.28 16.07
CA TYR A 413 -7.16 19.79 17.42
C TYR A 413 -7.55 20.90 18.41
N TYR A 414 -8.38 20.54 19.37
CA TYR A 414 -8.87 21.46 20.37
C TYR A 414 -8.81 20.85 21.77
N LYS A 415 -8.13 21.51 22.70
CA LYS A 415 -8.10 21.15 24.11
C LYS A 415 -9.30 21.74 24.82
N LEU A 416 -10.29 20.90 25.16
CA LEU A 416 -11.42 21.31 25.99
C LEU A 416 -10.97 21.69 27.40
N THR A 417 -10.07 20.86 27.96
CA THR A 417 -9.36 21.08 29.21
C THR A 417 -7.87 20.79 28.97
N GLU A 418 -7.03 20.87 29.99
CA GLU A 418 -5.61 20.47 29.87
C GLU A 418 -5.47 19.00 29.52
N ASP A 419 -6.40 18.15 30.00
CA ASP A 419 -6.36 16.68 29.89
C ASP A 419 -7.28 16.12 28.79
N ILE A 420 -8.24 16.91 28.25
CA ILE A 420 -9.18 16.46 27.22
C ILE A 420 -8.90 17.16 25.89
N GLU A 421 -8.49 16.37 24.90
CA GLU A 421 -8.30 16.80 23.53
C GLU A 421 -9.42 16.25 22.61
N VAL A 422 -10.00 17.13 21.81
CA VAL A 422 -10.90 16.78 20.71
C VAL A 422 -10.13 16.97 19.42
N SER A 423 -10.14 15.96 18.55
CA SER A 423 -9.51 16.05 17.24
C SER A 423 -10.47 15.61 16.12
N PHE A 424 -10.42 16.35 15.02
CA PHE A 424 -11.01 15.96 13.75
C PHE A 424 -9.89 15.79 12.73
N VAL A 425 -9.71 14.57 12.20
CA VAL A 425 -8.63 14.23 11.27
C VAL A 425 -9.23 13.62 10.01
N GLY A 426 -8.77 14.09 8.85
CA GLY A 426 -9.17 13.56 7.55
C GLY A 426 -7.97 13.22 6.68
N TYR A 427 -8.08 12.09 5.98
CA TYR A 427 -7.17 11.63 4.94
C TYR A 427 -7.96 11.37 3.68
N TRP A 428 -7.48 11.88 2.56
CA TRP A 428 -8.06 11.62 1.26
C TRP A 428 -6.96 11.32 0.26
N GLY A 429 -7.19 10.35 -0.61
CA GLY A 429 -6.26 9.99 -1.66
C GLY A 429 -6.96 9.58 -2.94
N THR A 430 -6.30 9.84 -4.06
CA THR A 430 -6.71 9.36 -5.38
C THR A 430 -5.50 9.01 -6.21
N GLY A 431 -5.68 8.08 -7.14
CA GLY A 431 -4.59 7.77 -8.06
C GLY A 431 -4.82 6.55 -8.91
N ASN A 432 -3.76 6.24 -9.65
CA ASN A 432 -3.65 5.05 -10.49
C ASN A 432 -2.55 4.17 -9.93
N THR A 433 -2.81 2.88 -9.85
CA THR A 433 -1.83 1.88 -9.44
C THR A 433 -2.22 0.51 -10.00
N VAL A 434 -1.33 -0.45 -9.92
CA VAL A 434 -1.61 -1.82 -10.34
C VAL A 434 -1.59 -2.73 -9.12
N TYR A 435 -2.58 -3.57 -9.01
CA TYR A 435 -2.70 -4.56 -7.94
C TYR A 435 -2.69 -5.98 -8.53
N THR A 436 -2.04 -6.91 -7.86
CA THR A 436 -2.06 -8.34 -8.19
C THR A 436 -2.65 -9.11 -7.01
N GLY A 437 -3.82 -9.67 -7.24
CA GLY A 437 -4.48 -10.61 -6.34
C GLY A 437 -4.45 -12.01 -6.95
N SER A 438 -5.64 -12.63 -7.15
CA SER A 438 -5.81 -13.79 -8.00
C SER A 438 -5.56 -13.46 -9.48
N ASP A 439 -5.83 -12.22 -9.85
CA ASP A 439 -5.68 -11.64 -11.18
C ASP A 439 -4.88 -10.35 -11.12
N ARG A 440 -4.63 -9.76 -12.29
CA ARG A 440 -4.02 -8.44 -12.45
C ARG A 440 -5.12 -7.38 -12.59
N TYR A 441 -5.09 -6.36 -11.74
CA TYR A 441 -6.06 -5.28 -11.72
C TYR A 441 -5.39 -3.95 -12.04
N SER A 442 -5.95 -3.20 -12.98
CA SER A 442 -5.62 -1.79 -13.19
C SER A 442 -6.54 -0.96 -12.30
N LEU A 443 -6.03 -0.45 -11.19
CA LEU A 443 -6.75 0.47 -10.31
C LEU A 443 -6.58 1.88 -10.86
N LYS A 444 -7.65 2.45 -11.40
CA LYS A 444 -7.62 3.73 -12.11
C LYS A 444 -8.60 4.71 -11.50
N ASN A 445 -8.13 5.92 -11.23
CA ASN A 445 -8.93 6.95 -10.56
C ASN A 445 -9.56 6.46 -9.24
N LEU A 446 -8.89 5.49 -8.58
CA LEU A 446 -9.26 5.02 -7.25
C LEU A 446 -9.30 6.21 -6.30
N LYS A 447 -10.37 6.34 -5.52
CA LYS A 447 -10.53 7.39 -4.51
C LYS A 447 -10.85 6.77 -3.18
N MET A 448 -10.22 7.25 -2.13
CA MET A 448 -10.58 6.88 -0.77
C MET A 448 -10.49 8.07 0.16
N GLY A 449 -11.40 8.09 1.13
CA GLY A 449 -11.42 9.05 2.23
C GLY A 449 -11.58 8.37 3.56
N GLN A 450 -10.86 8.87 4.58
CA GLN A 450 -11.02 8.46 5.98
C GLN A 450 -11.19 9.71 6.83
N TYR A 451 -12.22 9.75 7.66
CA TYR A 451 -12.55 10.90 8.48
C TYR A 451 -12.87 10.45 9.90
N LYS A 452 -12.14 10.96 10.88
CA LYS A 452 -12.23 10.60 12.30
C LYS A 452 -12.52 11.80 13.18
N LEU A 453 -13.47 11.64 14.09
CA LEU A 453 -13.66 12.47 15.26
C LEU A 453 -13.27 11.67 16.49
N GLU A 454 -12.38 12.22 17.32
CA GLU A 454 -11.92 11.58 18.55
C GLU A 454 -11.95 12.58 19.70
N VAL A 455 -12.45 12.12 20.84
CA VAL A 455 -12.32 12.78 22.15
C VAL A 455 -11.44 11.88 22.99
N LYS A 456 -10.31 12.42 23.45
CA LYS A 456 -9.29 11.66 24.16
C LYS A 456 -8.94 12.35 25.47
N HIS A 457 -8.82 11.55 26.52
CA HIS A 457 -8.26 11.86 27.83
C HIS A 457 -7.15 10.86 28.13
N ASP A 458 -6.32 11.08 29.12
CA ASP A 458 -5.22 10.16 29.46
C ASP A 458 -5.70 8.72 29.74
N ASN A 459 -6.88 8.60 30.37
CA ASN A 459 -7.44 7.31 30.77
C ASN A 459 -8.49 6.75 29.82
N TRP A 460 -9.03 7.52 28.89
CA TRP A 460 -10.10 7.05 28.01
C TRP A 460 -10.08 7.77 26.66
N PHE A 461 -10.68 7.14 25.70
CA PHE A 461 -11.06 7.80 24.45
C PHE A 461 -12.41 7.27 23.94
N VAL A 462 -13.07 8.12 23.18
CA VAL A 462 -14.18 7.74 22.29
C VAL A 462 -13.87 8.29 20.91
N ARG A 463 -13.97 7.45 19.90
CA ARG A 463 -13.78 7.85 18.52
C ARG A 463 -14.85 7.28 17.60
N ALA A 464 -15.19 8.05 16.59
CA ALA A 464 -16.01 7.63 15.47
C ALA A 464 -15.27 7.94 14.18
N TYR A 465 -15.27 7.02 13.20
CA TYR A 465 -14.71 7.27 11.90
C TYR A 465 -15.47 6.57 10.78
N THR A 466 -15.25 7.06 9.56
CA THR A 466 -15.71 6.42 8.34
C THR A 466 -14.54 6.24 7.37
N THR A 467 -14.56 5.14 6.63
CA THR A 467 -13.73 4.94 5.44
C THR A 467 -14.66 4.84 4.24
N GLN A 468 -14.45 5.68 3.24
CA GLN A 468 -15.26 5.76 2.03
C GLN A 468 -14.40 5.36 0.83
N GLU A 469 -14.87 4.39 0.07
CA GLU A 469 -14.20 3.83 -1.09
C GLU A 469 -14.93 4.16 -2.38
N ASN A 470 -14.18 4.40 -3.45
CA ASN A 470 -14.69 4.47 -4.80
C ASN A 470 -13.63 3.91 -5.75
N ALA A 471 -13.91 2.76 -6.34
CA ALA A 471 -13.00 2.07 -7.26
C ALA A 471 -12.68 2.87 -8.55
N GLY A 472 -13.43 3.94 -8.85
CA GLY A 472 -13.21 4.78 -10.03
C GLY A 472 -13.43 4.03 -11.33
N ASP A 473 -12.42 4.05 -12.21
CA ASP A 473 -12.41 3.39 -13.52
C ASP A 473 -11.60 2.09 -13.51
N SER A 474 -11.52 1.42 -12.37
CA SER A 474 -10.73 0.22 -12.15
C SER A 474 -11.31 -1.00 -12.86
N TYR A 475 -10.45 -1.86 -13.42
CA TYR A 475 -10.86 -3.07 -14.13
C TYR A 475 -9.89 -4.25 -13.89
N ASN A 476 -10.42 -5.47 -14.06
CA ASN A 476 -9.62 -6.70 -14.09
C ASN A 476 -9.05 -6.90 -15.49
N ALA A 477 -7.72 -7.03 -15.63
CA ALA A 477 -7.06 -7.14 -16.93
C ALA A 477 -7.44 -8.44 -17.67
N THR A 478 -7.47 -9.58 -16.98
CA THR A 478 -7.83 -10.88 -17.53
C THR A 478 -9.26 -10.86 -18.10
N ILE A 479 -10.24 -10.51 -17.25
CA ILE A 479 -11.65 -10.49 -17.64
C ILE A 479 -11.88 -9.49 -18.78
N THR A 480 -11.33 -8.28 -18.66
CA THR A 480 -11.48 -7.22 -19.68
C THR A 480 -10.93 -7.68 -21.03
N THR A 481 -9.76 -8.32 -21.06
CA THR A 481 -9.15 -8.73 -22.32
C THR A 481 -9.86 -9.95 -22.93
N ARG A 482 -10.37 -10.87 -22.11
CA ARG A 482 -11.24 -11.95 -22.59
C ARG A 482 -12.51 -11.41 -23.24
N LEU A 483 -13.19 -10.46 -22.60
CA LEU A 483 -14.39 -9.81 -23.14
C LEU A 483 -14.08 -8.92 -24.37
N PHE A 484 -12.92 -8.29 -24.40
CA PHE A 484 -12.43 -7.60 -25.58
C PHE A 484 -12.25 -8.60 -26.76
N ASN A 485 -11.66 -9.78 -26.49
CA ASN A 485 -11.57 -10.83 -27.50
C ASN A 485 -12.95 -11.27 -28.01
N GLU A 486 -13.94 -11.43 -27.13
CA GLU A 486 -15.31 -11.74 -27.53
C GLU A 486 -15.95 -10.62 -28.38
N ALA A 487 -15.66 -9.38 -28.04
CA ALA A 487 -16.27 -8.22 -28.70
C ALA A 487 -15.78 -7.99 -30.15
N TRP A 488 -14.50 -8.28 -30.46
CA TRP A 488 -14.01 -8.15 -31.84
C TRP A 488 -14.26 -9.41 -32.68
N LYS A 489 -14.29 -10.59 -32.07
CA LYS A 489 -14.67 -11.86 -32.71
C LYS A 489 -15.11 -12.84 -31.63
N SER A 490 -16.32 -13.38 -31.75
CA SER A 490 -16.79 -14.37 -30.77
C SER A 490 -15.88 -15.60 -30.73
N SER A 491 -15.72 -16.20 -29.56
CA SER A 491 -14.96 -17.47 -29.40
C SER A 491 -15.48 -18.55 -30.31
N SER A 492 -16.81 -18.69 -30.50
CA SER A 492 -17.40 -19.64 -31.41
C SER A 492 -16.89 -19.44 -32.84
N ALA A 493 -16.89 -18.23 -33.37
CA ALA A 493 -16.41 -17.94 -34.73
C ALA A 493 -14.88 -18.17 -34.83
N TRP A 494 -14.13 -17.75 -33.81
CA TRP A 494 -12.68 -17.91 -33.80
C TRP A 494 -12.24 -19.37 -33.80
N TYR A 495 -12.84 -20.20 -32.93
CA TYR A 495 -12.51 -21.64 -32.87
C TYR A 495 -12.94 -22.39 -34.11
N GLN A 496 -14.08 -22.05 -34.72
CA GLN A 496 -14.50 -22.65 -36.01
C GLN A 496 -13.50 -22.30 -37.13
N GLN A 497 -13.07 -21.05 -37.26
CA GLN A 497 -12.07 -20.63 -38.24
C GLN A 497 -10.72 -21.31 -37.99
N TYR A 498 -10.31 -21.44 -36.72
CA TYR A 498 -9.09 -22.14 -36.35
C TYR A 498 -9.16 -23.62 -36.76
N ALA A 499 -10.23 -24.32 -36.40
CA ALA A 499 -10.43 -25.74 -36.75
C ALA A 499 -10.47 -25.95 -38.26
N GLN A 500 -11.13 -25.04 -38.98
CA GLN A 500 -11.21 -25.12 -40.47
C GLN A 500 -9.79 -24.96 -41.07
N ALA A 501 -9.06 -23.93 -40.72
CA ALA A 501 -7.72 -23.73 -41.27
C ALA A 501 -6.74 -24.82 -40.86
N PHE A 502 -6.87 -25.36 -39.63
CA PHE A 502 -6.07 -26.49 -39.16
C PHE A 502 -6.35 -27.75 -40.01
N LEU A 503 -7.60 -28.16 -40.19
CA LEU A 503 -7.94 -29.32 -40.93
C LEU A 503 -7.61 -29.18 -42.43
N LEU A 504 -7.86 -28.00 -43.01
CA LEU A 504 -7.48 -27.74 -44.42
C LEU A 504 -5.96 -27.82 -44.61
N SER A 505 -5.13 -27.34 -43.67
CA SER A 505 -3.69 -27.48 -43.75
C SER A 505 -3.18 -28.93 -43.73
N LYS A 506 -4.00 -29.84 -43.19
CA LYS A 506 -3.72 -31.29 -43.18
C LYS A 506 -4.18 -31.98 -44.46
N VAL A 507 -5.43 -31.71 -44.88
CA VAL A 507 -6.07 -32.46 -45.98
C VAL A 507 -5.69 -31.93 -47.36
N THR A 508 -5.45 -30.65 -47.56
CA THR A 508 -5.12 -30.07 -48.88
C THR A 508 -3.87 -30.69 -49.49
N PRO A 509 -2.71 -30.77 -48.78
CA PRO A 509 -1.54 -31.44 -49.34
C PRO A 509 -1.75 -32.94 -49.65
N TYR A 510 -2.60 -33.60 -48.88
CA TYR A 510 -2.95 -34.99 -49.16
C TYR A 510 -3.73 -35.16 -50.45
N VAL A 511 -4.73 -34.31 -50.69
CA VAL A 511 -5.53 -34.29 -51.93
C VAL A 511 -4.65 -33.95 -53.13
N GLU A 512 -3.79 -32.94 -53.03
CA GLU A 512 -2.84 -32.52 -54.07
C GLU A 512 -1.87 -33.65 -54.46
N ALA A 513 -1.32 -34.35 -53.45
CA ALA A 513 -0.44 -35.48 -53.68
C ALA A 513 -1.14 -36.61 -54.39
N LEU A 514 -2.38 -36.95 -54.00
CA LEU A 514 -3.19 -37.98 -54.67
C LEU A 514 -3.55 -37.59 -56.12
N ALA A 515 -3.93 -36.35 -56.35
CA ALA A 515 -4.32 -35.83 -57.66
C ALA A 515 -3.14 -35.77 -58.63
N SER A 516 -1.95 -35.50 -58.16
CA SER A 516 -0.71 -35.42 -58.98
C SER A 516 0.06 -36.75 -59.03
N GLY A 517 -0.33 -37.75 -58.27
CA GLY A 517 0.45 -38.99 -58.13
C GLY A 517 1.81 -38.85 -57.44
N SER A 518 2.01 -37.74 -56.69
CA SER A 518 3.23 -37.46 -55.95
C SER A 518 3.25 -38.08 -54.56
N ALA A 519 4.43 -38.16 -53.93
CA ALA A 519 4.56 -38.63 -52.56
C ALA A 519 3.93 -37.60 -51.59
N PHE A 520 3.09 -38.09 -50.68
CA PHE A 520 2.49 -37.25 -49.63
C PHE A 520 3.44 -37.05 -48.48
N THR A 521 3.59 -35.79 -48.08
CA THR A 521 4.29 -35.39 -46.84
C THR A 521 3.31 -34.62 -45.95
N PRO A 522 2.99 -35.10 -44.75
CA PRO A 522 2.08 -34.44 -43.85
C PRO A 522 2.64 -33.07 -43.40
N THR A 523 1.79 -32.06 -43.33
CA THR A 523 2.18 -30.77 -42.71
C THR A 523 2.44 -30.98 -41.23
N PRO A 524 3.59 -30.56 -40.68
CA PRO A 524 3.89 -30.65 -39.25
C PRO A 524 2.83 -29.93 -38.39
N ASP A 525 2.50 -30.49 -37.22
CA ASP A 525 1.45 -29.95 -36.36
C ASP A 525 1.69 -28.47 -35.94
N ASN A 526 2.92 -28.11 -35.58
CA ASN A 526 3.28 -26.74 -35.21
C ASN A 526 3.02 -25.72 -36.32
N LEU A 527 3.26 -26.10 -37.60
CA LEU A 527 2.96 -25.23 -38.75
C LEU A 527 1.46 -25.14 -38.98
N SER A 528 0.73 -26.27 -38.84
CA SER A 528 -0.73 -26.28 -38.94
C SER A 528 -1.37 -25.45 -37.86
N HIS A 529 -0.90 -25.50 -36.62
CA HIS A 529 -1.38 -24.68 -35.51
C HIS A 529 -1.07 -23.20 -35.71
N SER A 530 0.15 -22.85 -36.12
CA SER A 530 0.53 -21.48 -36.41
C SER A 530 -0.28 -20.87 -37.55
N GLY A 531 -0.45 -21.61 -38.64
CA GLY A 531 -1.28 -21.18 -39.78
C GLY A 531 -2.76 -20.99 -39.39
N ALA A 532 -3.32 -21.93 -38.63
CA ALA A 532 -4.68 -21.87 -38.13
C ALA A 532 -4.92 -20.67 -37.23
N ARG A 533 -4.00 -20.38 -36.31
CA ARG A 533 -4.07 -19.21 -35.42
C ARG A 533 -4.02 -17.94 -36.23
N ASN A 534 -3.10 -17.81 -37.17
CA ASN A 534 -2.97 -16.62 -38.02
C ASN A 534 -4.26 -16.38 -38.84
N PHE A 535 -4.91 -17.43 -39.32
CA PHE A 535 -6.18 -17.32 -40.05
C PHE A 535 -7.30 -16.89 -39.10
N ALA A 536 -7.44 -17.50 -37.94
CA ALA A 536 -8.46 -17.13 -36.97
C ALA A 536 -8.27 -15.71 -36.40
N ASP A 537 -7.04 -15.22 -36.35
CA ASP A 537 -6.69 -13.88 -35.89
C ASP A 537 -6.85 -12.78 -36.98
N GLN A 538 -7.29 -13.11 -38.19
CA GLN A 538 -7.57 -12.10 -39.20
C GLN A 538 -8.61 -11.09 -38.71
N GLY A 539 -8.26 -9.80 -38.78
CA GLY A 539 -9.08 -8.70 -38.26
C GLY A 539 -8.90 -8.44 -36.76
N ARG A 540 -7.97 -9.15 -36.07
CA ARG A 540 -7.63 -8.88 -34.68
C ARG A 540 -7.11 -7.44 -34.55
N PRO A 541 -7.70 -6.57 -33.69
CA PRO A 541 -7.26 -5.19 -33.53
C PRO A 541 -5.80 -5.14 -33.05
N ALA A 542 -4.97 -4.42 -33.79
CA ALA A 542 -3.59 -4.19 -33.37
C ALA A 542 -3.55 -3.28 -32.13
N ALA A 543 -2.74 -3.64 -31.12
CA ALA A 543 -2.57 -2.81 -29.94
C ALA A 543 -2.17 -1.37 -30.30
N GLY A 544 -2.80 -0.40 -29.65
CA GLY A 544 -2.62 1.03 -29.91
C GLY A 544 -3.35 1.57 -31.15
N SER A 545 -3.98 0.72 -31.98
CA SER A 545 -4.83 1.20 -33.08
C SER A 545 -6.10 1.88 -32.55
N GLN A 546 -6.74 2.72 -33.39
CA GLN A 546 -8.00 3.38 -33.03
C GLN A 546 -9.08 2.34 -32.69
N GLN A 547 -9.17 1.26 -33.48
CA GLN A 547 -10.13 0.18 -33.25
C GLN A 547 -9.87 -0.49 -31.88
N PHE A 548 -8.62 -0.82 -31.56
CA PHE A 548 -8.24 -1.39 -30.27
C PHE A 548 -8.64 -0.45 -29.13
N ASN A 549 -8.19 0.81 -29.19
CA ASN A 549 -8.41 1.78 -28.12
C ASN A 549 -9.91 2.04 -27.88
N SER A 550 -10.70 2.17 -28.94
CA SER A 550 -12.16 2.41 -28.83
C SER A 550 -12.88 1.23 -28.21
N LEU A 551 -12.60 0.01 -28.69
CA LEU A 551 -13.24 -1.19 -28.22
C LEU A 551 -12.78 -1.57 -26.80
N PHE A 552 -11.47 -1.45 -26.52
CA PHE A 552 -10.94 -1.72 -25.18
C PHE A 552 -11.51 -0.75 -24.15
N LYS A 553 -11.62 0.55 -24.49
CA LYS A 553 -12.26 1.55 -23.64
C LYS A 553 -13.73 1.20 -23.40
N GLN A 554 -14.47 0.79 -24.44
CA GLN A 554 -15.86 0.37 -24.29
C GLN A 554 -15.99 -0.78 -23.30
N VAL A 555 -15.19 -1.84 -23.44
CA VAL A 555 -15.26 -3.02 -22.58
C VAL A 555 -14.80 -2.67 -21.15
N SER A 556 -13.67 -1.96 -21.00
CA SER A 556 -13.13 -1.62 -19.68
C SER A 556 -13.98 -0.59 -18.91
N SER A 557 -14.83 0.18 -19.57
CA SER A 557 -15.77 1.14 -18.96
C SER A 557 -17.19 0.60 -18.77
N THR A 558 -17.48 -0.59 -19.28
CA THR A 558 -18.77 -1.26 -19.05
C THR A 558 -18.69 -2.08 -17.76
N PRO A 559 -19.67 -1.96 -16.84
CA PRO A 559 -19.68 -2.75 -15.60
C PRO A 559 -19.63 -4.26 -15.82
N ILE A 560 -18.96 -4.99 -14.93
CA ILE A 560 -18.89 -6.46 -14.95
C ILE A 560 -20.30 -7.06 -14.96
N SER A 561 -21.23 -6.51 -14.19
CA SER A 561 -22.64 -6.94 -14.16
C SER A 561 -23.40 -6.71 -15.48
N LYS A 562 -22.80 -5.97 -16.42
CA LYS A 562 -23.36 -5.71 -17.78
C LYS A 562 -22.48 -6.28 -18.88
N GLY A 563 -21.60 -7.21 -18.57
CA GLY A 563 -20.74 -7.88 -19.54
C GLY A 563 -19.47 -7.12 -19.92
N GLY A 564 -18.99 -6.22 -19.08
CA GLY A 564 -17.70 -5.52 -19.23
C GLY A 564 -16.68 -5.87 -18.16
N GLY A 565 -15.63 -5.07 -18.04
CA GLY A 565 -14.52 -5.28 -17.10
C GLY A 565 -14.47 -4.33 -15.90
N LEU A 566 -15.35 -3.32 -15.87
CA LEU A 566 -15.35 -2.26 -14.86
C LEU A 566 -15.86 -2.75 -13.50
N PHE A 567 -15.08 -2.46 -12.44
CA PHE A 567 -15.54 -2.58 -11.06
C PHE A 567 -16.30 -1.31 -10.64
N LEU A 568 -17.52 -1.46 -10.18
CA LEU A 568 -18.26 -0.39 -9.53
C LEU A 568 -18.29 -0.69 -8.04
N ASP A 569 -17.32 -0.18 -7.30
CA ASP A 569 -17.34 -0.29 -5.84
C ASP A 569 -17.35 1.10 -5.22
N LYS A 570 -18.37 1.36 -4.40
CA LYS A 570 -18.57 2.57 -3.61
C LYS A 570 -18.97 2.19 -2.19
N SER A 571 -18.21 1.29 -1.61
CA SER A 571 -18.48 0.77 -0.28
C SER A 571 -17.95 1.68 0.81
N ASP A 572 -18.68 1.72 1.93
CA ASP A 572 -18.32 2.51 3.10
C ASP A 572 -18.16 1.64 4.34
N LEU A 573 -17.33 2.10 5.26
CA LEU A 573 -17.20 1.59 6.62
C LEU A 573 -17.49 2.71 7.60
N TYR A 574 -18.31 2.42 8.62
CA TYR A 574 -18.54 3.27 9.79
C TYR A 574 -18.12 2.52 11.04
N LEU A 575 -17.41 3.19 11.93
CA LEU A 575 -16.98 2.59 13.20
C LEU A 575 -17.11 3.59 14.34
N VAL A 576 -17.60 3.10 15.49
CA VAL A 576 -17.54 3.80 16.78
C VAL A 576 -16.83 2.89 17.76
N GLU A 577 -15.84 3.42 18.49
CA GLU A 577 -15.09 2.68 19.50
C GLU A 577 -14.86 3.56 20.73
N GLY A 578 -14.95 2.94 21.89
CA GLY A 578 -14.59 3.55 23.17
C GLY A 578 -13.72 2.62 24.02
N GLN A 579 -12.83 3.20 24.79
CA GLN A 579 -11.93 2.51 25.72
C GLN A 579 -11.81 3.31 27.01
N TYR A 580 -11.74 2.61 28.14
CA TYR A 580 -11.45 3.19 29.45
C TYR A 580 -10.39 2.39 30.18
N ASN A 581 -9.40 3.06 30.75
CA ASN A 581 -8.36 2.49 31.62
C ASN A 581 -8.74 2.79 33.09
N PHE A 582 -9.08 1.75 33.84
CA PHE A 582 -9.50 1.80 35.23
C PHE A 582 -8.29 1.73 36.22
N GLY A 583 -7.04 1.75 35.73
CA GLY A 583 -5.85 1.60 36.58
C GLY A 583 -5.78 2.59 37.73
N ASN A 584 -6.25 3.84 37.51
CA ASN A 584 -6.32 4.83 38.57
C ASN A 584 -7.42 4.58 39.62
N LEU A 585 -8.40 3.71 39.33
CA LEU A 585 -9.52 3.41 40.20
C LEU A 585 -9.32 2.08 40.98
N LEU A 586 -8.58 1.14 40.41
CA LEU A 586 -8.34 -0.18 40.98
C LEU A 586 -6.92 -0.26 41.56
N LYS A 587 -6.80 -0.28 42.88
CA LYS A 587 -5.48 -0.32 43.56
C LYS A 587 -4.78 -1.67 43.44
N PHE A 588 -5.46 -2.73 43.03
CA PHE A 588 -4.90 -4.08 43.03
C PHE A 588 -4.44 -4.58 41.64
N ALA A 589 -4.92 -3.97 40.58
CA ALA A 589 -4.59 -4.34 39.20
C ALA A 589 -5.01 -3.24 38.21
N ASP A 590 -4.33 -3.18 37.06
CA ASP A 590 -4.71 -2.32 35.93
C ASP A 590 -5.74 -3.02 35.06
N LEU A 591 -6.95 -2.46 35.00
CA LEU A 591 -8.02 -2.94 34.14
C LEU A 591 -8.22 -1.97 32.99
N LEU A 592 -8.16 -2.48 31.78
CA LEU A 592 -8.53 -1.80 30.55
C LEU A 592 -9.76 -2.49 29.97
N ALA A 593 -10.78 -1.73 29.59
CA ALA A 593 -11.94 -2.28 28.88
C ALA A 593 -12.35 -1.37 27.73
N GLY A 594 -12.91 -1.97 26.68
CA GLY A 594 -13.39 -1.23 25.53
C GLY A 594 -14.42 -2.00 24.73
N ALA A 595 -15.16 -1.25 23.91
CA ALA A 595 -16.16 -1.80 23.01
C ALA A 595 -16.14 -1.05 21.67
N SER A 596 -16.57 -1.74 20.61
CA SER A 596 -16.69 -1.19 19.28
C SER A 596 -17.95 -1.67 18.58
N TRP A 597 -18.49 -0.79 17.75
CA TRP A 597 -19.50 -1.11 16.75
C TRP A 597 -18.97 -0.71 15.39
N LYS A 598 -19.16 -1.58 14.41
CA LYS A 598 -18.70 -1.39 13.04
C LYS A 598 -19.85 -1.76 12.09
N GLN A 599 -20.03 -0.99 11.02
CA GLN A 599 -20.97 -1.29 9.95
C GLN A 599 -20.28 -1.13 8.60
N TYR A 600 -20.33 -2.19 7.82
CA TYR A 600 -20.01 -2.13 6.39
C TYR A 600 -21.29 -1.81 5.61
N VAL A 601 -21.17 -0.93 4.62
CA VAL A 601 -22.19 -0.63 3.62
C VAL A 601 -21.60 -0.95 2.27
N LEU A 602 -21.84 -2.17 1.78
CA LEU A 602 -21.27 -2.66 0.54
C LEU A 602 -22.13 -2.23 -0.65
N ASN A 603 -21.53 -1.60 -1.65
CA ASN A 603 -22.20 -1.06 -2.81
C ASN A 603 -21.36 -1.27 -4.07
N SER A 604 -21.50 -2.41 -4.70
CA SER A 604 -20.79 -2.77 -5.92
C SER A 604 -21.69 -2.81 -7.16
N GLN A 605 -22.99 -2.64 -7.02
CA GLN A 605 -23.98 -2.72 -8.10
C GLN A 605 -23.87 -4.03 -8.91
N GLY A 606 -23.62 -5.13 -8.19
CA GLY A 606 -23.49 -6.47 -8.79
C GLY A 606 -22.14 -6.76 -9.42
N THR A 607 -21.11 -5.91 -9.26
CA THR A 607 -19.78 -6.15 -9.84
C THR A 607 -18.87 -6.99 -8.94
N LEU A 608 -19.05 -6.94 -7.62
CA LEU A 608 -18.31 -7.72 -6.61
C LEU A 608 -19.24 -8.56 -5.74
N PHE A 609 -20.40 -8.01 -5.38
CA PHE A 609 -21.37 -8.61 -4.48
C PHE A 609 -22.71 -8.79 -5.17
N ALA A 610 -23.59 -9.65 -4.61
CA ALA A 610 -24.96 -9.81 -5.08
C ALA A 610 -25.89 -8.67 -4.58
N ASP A 611 -25.48 -7.43 -4.84
CA ASP A 611 -26.10 -6.19 -4.35
C ASP A 611 -26.87 -5.40 -5.43
N THR A 612 -27.31 -6.09 -6.48
CA THR A 612 -28.11 -5.48 -7.57
C THR A 612 -29.46 -4.94 -7.10
N ALA A 613 -30.02 -5.51 -6.05
CA ALA A 613 -31.29 -5.09 -5.46
C ALA A 613 -31.13 -3.93 -4.43
N GLY A 614 -29.91 -3.58 -4.07
CA GLY A 614 -29.58 -2.54 -3.10
C GLY A 614 -28.33 -2.86 -2.30
N VAL A 615 -27.88 -1.91 -1.50
CA VAL A 615 -26.67 -2.04 -0.69
C VAL A 615 -26.80 -3.13 0.37
N ILE A 616 -25.70 -3.85 0.63
CA ILE A 616 -25.61 -4.85 1.69
C ILE A 616 -25.03 -4.18 2.94
N LYS A 617 -25.73 -4.24 4.07
CA LYS A 617 -25.21 -3.74 5.34
C LYS A 617 -24.84 -4.93 6.22
N ILE A 618 -23.63 -4.86 6.82
CA ILE A 618 -23.12 -5.89 7.72
C ILE A 618 -22.68 -5.22 9.02
N ASN A 619 -23.25 -5.64 10.14
CA ASN A 619 -22.91 -5.11 11.45
C ASN A 619 -21.99 -6.06 12.20
N GLU A 620 -20.99 -5.47 12.87
CA GLU A 620 -20.11 -6.15 13.80
C GLU A 620 -20.08 -5.40 15.14
N ILE A 621 -20.10 -6.15 16.23
CA ILE A 621 -19.87 -5.62 17.58
C ILE A 621 -18.70 -6.35 18.20
N GLY A 622 -17.90 -5.65 18.98
CA GLY A 622 -16.78 -6.23 19.71
C GLY A 622 -16.65 -5.61 21.10
N ALA A 623 -16.30 -6.43 22.08
CA ALA A 623 -15.97 -5.95 23.41
C ALA A 623 -14.73 -6.69 23.94
N TYR A 624 -13.86 -5.99 24.64
CA TYR A 624 -12.64 -6.55 25.19
C TYR A 624 -12.34 -6.01 26.58
N ALA A 625 -11.62 -6.83 27.34
CA ALA A 625 -11.06 -6.42 28.62
C ALA A 625 -9.64 -7.00 28.77
N GLN A 626 -8.78 -6.26 29.45
CA GLN A 626 -7.42 -6.65 29.79
C GLN A 626 -7.17 -6.33 31.25
N LEU A 627 -6.71 -7.31 32.01
CA LEU A 627 -6.29 -7.17 33.39
C LEU A 627 -4.79 -7.43 33.49
N SER A 628 -4.04 -6.47 34.04
CA SER A 628 -2.60 -6.57 34.27
C SER A 628 -2.27 -6.37 35.74
N ARG A 629 -1.32 -7.13 36.25
CA ARG A 629 -0.83 -6.97 37.62
C ARG A 629 0.68 -7.28 37.70
N SER A 630 1.38 -6.42 38.43
CA SER A 630 2.77 -6.63 38.79
C SER A 630 2.89 -7.27 40.18
N PHE A 631 3.95 -8.09 40.36
CA PHE A 631 4.27 -8.81 41.57
C PHE A 631 5.78 -8.71 41.85
N LEU A 632 6.21 -8.96 43.10
CA LEU A 632 7.61 -9.01 43.51
C LEU A 632 8.37 -7.72 43.15
N ASP A 633 7.87 -6.57 43.58
CA ASP A 633 8.43 -5.24 43.28
C ASP A 633 8.67 -5.03 41.77
N ASP A 634 7.60 -5.24 41.00
CA ASP A 634 7.54 -5.10 39.54
C ASP A 634 8.45 -6.04 38.73
N LYS A 635 9.01 -7.08 39.36
CA LYS A 635 9.81 -8.07 38.66
C LYS A 635 9.02 -9.01 37.78
N ILE A 636 7.76 -9.29 38.14
CA ILE A 636 6.85 -10.14 37.32
C ILE A 636 5.62 -9.36 37.00
N LYS A 637 5.31 -9.21 35.72
CA LYS A 637 4.05 -8.64 35.21
C LYS A 637 3.25 -9.73 34.51
N LEU A 638 2.04 -10.00 34.99
CA LEU A 638 1.10 -10.93 34.37
C LEU A 638 -0.05 -10.14 33.73
N THR A 639 -0.44 -10.53 32.52
CA THR A 639 -1.58 -9.91 31.83
C THR A 639 -2.49 -11.00 31.27
N ALA A 640 -3.78 -10.86 31.52
CA ALA A 640 -4.85 -11.65 30.88
C ALA A 640 -5.77 -10.71 30.12
N ALA A 641 -6.05 -11.02 28.86
CA ALA A 641 -6.99 -10.26 28.05
C ALA A 641 -7.93 -11.22 27.31
N GLY A 642 -9.13 -10.76 27.06
CA GLY A 642 -10.12 -11.47 26.26
C GLY A 642 -10.94 -10.49 25.45
N ARG A 643 -11.30 -10.90 24.24
CA ARG A 643 -12.19 -10.17 23.35
C ARG A 643 -13.26 -11.08 22.83
N PHE A 644 -14.47 -10.59 22.78
CA PHE A 644 -15.59 -11.22 22.09
C PHE A 644 -16.04 -10.34 20.94
N ASP A 645 -16.15 -10.92 19.74
CA ASP A 645 -16.68 -10.25 18.56
C ASP A 645 -17.82 -11.08 17.97
N HIS A 646 -18.82 -10.38 17.47
CA HIS A 646 -19.94 -10.95 16.76
C HIS A 646 -20.20 -10.17 15.47
N ASN A 647 -20.28 -10.89 14.37
CA ASN A 647 -20.70 -10.41 13.06
C ASN A 647 -22.05 -11.07 12.75
N GLU A 648 -23.01 -10.33 12.19
CA GLU A 648 -24.36 -10.85 11.95
C GLU A 648 -24.42 -12.07 11.02
N ASN A 649 -23.39 -12.31 10.20
CA ASN A 649 -23.31 -13.43 9.28
C ASN A 649 -22.49 -14.62 9.82
N PHE A 650 -21.83 -14.47 10.97
CA PHE A 650 -20.92 -15.48 11.51
C PHE A 650 -21.14 -15.70 13.00
N THR A 651 -20.83 -16.90 13.46
CA THR A 651 -20.86 -17.22 14.88
C THR A 651 -19.87 -16.35 15.65
N GLY A 652 -20.31 -15.81 16.80
CA GLY A 652 -19.46 -15.02 17.68
C GLY A 652 -18.20 -15.76 18.11
N ARG A 653 -17.09 -15.04 18.25
CA ARG A 653 -15.77 -15.58 18.58
C ARG A 653 -15.21 -14.94 19.84
N PHE A 654 -14.68 -15.78 20.74
CA PHE A 654 -13.90 -15.34 21.89
C PHE A 654 -12.42 -15.54 21.62
N THR A 655 -11.60 -14.52 21.89
CA THR A 655 -10.18 -14.49 21.60
C THR A 655 -9.40 -14.21 22.90
N PRO A 656 -8.81 -15.22 23.54
CA PRO A 656 -8.00 -15.05 24.74
C PRO A 656 -6.56 -14.65 24.40
N ARG A 657 -5.94 -13.97 25.37
CA ARG A 657 -4.50 -13.65 25.41
C ARG A 657 -3.99 -13.72 26.83
N PHE A 658 -2.86 -14.40 27.05
CA PHE A 658 -2.15 -14.46 28.32
C PHE A 658 -0.70 -14.12 28.09
N THR A 659 -0.14 -13.25 28.92
CA THR A 659 1.27 -12.87 28.82
C THR A 659 1.91 -12.78 30.20
N ALA A 660 3.20 -13.10 30.23
CA ALA A 660 4.05 -12.98 31.42
C ALA A 660 5.37 -12.30 31.03
N VAL A 661 5.80 -11.35 31.82
CA VAL A 661 7.11 -10.68 31.70
C VAL A 661 7.82 -10.82 33.00
N TYR A 662 9.05 -11.31 32.95
CA TYR A 662 9.94 -11.45 34.13
C TYR A 662 11.21 -10.63 33.92
N LYS A 663 11.44 -9.65 34.80
CA LYS A 663 12.64 -8.83 34.85
C LYS A 663 13.72 -9.59 35.61
N ILE A 664 14.77 -10.03 34.91
CA ILE A 664 15.91 -10.77 35.50
C ILE A 664 16.88 -9.78 36.11
N ALA A 665 17.21 -8.71 35.37
CA ALA A 665 18.11 -7.65 35.77
C ALA A 665 17.65 -6.32 35.15
N GLU A 666 18.41 -5.25 35.39
CA GLU A 666 18.15 -3.97 34.72
C GLU A 666 18.23 -4.17 33.19
N ASP A 667 17.18 -3.74 32.47
CA ASP A 667 17.01 -3.87 31.01
C ASP A 667 17.10 -5.31 30.44
N GLN A 668 16.95 -6.35 31.30
CA GLN A 668 16.91 -7.74 30.88
C GLN A 668 15.58 -8.41 31.29
N TYR A 669 14.84 -8.89 30.28
CA TYR A 669 13.51 -9.45 30.47
C TYR A 669 13.34 -10.78 29.74
N ILE A 670 12.70 -11.75 30.40
CA ILE A 670 12.11 -12.93 29.73
C ILE A 670 10.63 -12.71 29.60
N ARG A 671 10.09 -13.01 28.43
CA ARG A 671 8.68 -12.87 28.15
C ARG A 671 8.09 -14.12 27.51
N GLY A 672 6.88 -14.46 27.91
CA GLY A 672 6.09 -15.54 27.33
C GLY A 672 4.68 -15.04 27.00
N SER A 673 4.12 -15.49 25.89
CA SER A 673 2.77 -15.12 25.49
C SER A 673 2.03 -16.28 24.83
N TYR A 674 0.75 -16.42 25.15
CA TYR A 674 -0.22 -17.24 24.44
C TYR A 674 -1.29 -16.31 23.87
N GLN A 675 -1.51 -16.35 22.57
CA GLN A 675 -2.45 -15.47 21.88
C GLN A 675 -3.15 -16.25 20.78
N THR A 676 -4.43 -15.98 20.59
CA THR A 676 -5.19 -16.49 19.47
C THR A 676 -5.62 -15.33 18.54
N ALA A 677 -5.93 -15.65 17.31
CA ALA A 677 -6.43 -14.68 16.35
C ALA A 677 -7.35 -15.37 15.33
N TYR A 678 -8.20 -14.58 14.71
CA TYR A 678 -9.11 -15.05 13.68
C TYR A 678 -9.49 -13.91 12.74
N ARG A 679 -10.18 -14.27 11.67
CA ARG A 679 -10.85 -13.34 10.76
C ARG A 679 -12.22 -13.90 10.41
N PHE A 680 -13.21 -13.00 10.29
CA PHE A 680 -14.52 -13.33 9.73
C PHE A 680 -14.44 -13.53 8.22
#